data_5086eb5f5885546a7e87664c7ee479e0
#
_entry.id   5086eb5f5885546a7e87664c7ee479e0
#
_cell.length_a   1.000
_cell.length_b   1.000
_cell.length_c   1.000
_cell.angle_alpha   90.00
_cell.angle_beta   90.00
_cell.angle_gamma   90.00
#
_symmetry.space_group_name_H-M   'P 1'
#
loop_
_entity.id
_entity.type
_entity.pdbx_description
1 polymer ?
#
loop_
_entity_poly.entity_id
_entity_poly.type
_entity_poly.pdbx_seq_one_letter_code
_entity_poly.pdbx_strand_id
1 'polypeptide(L)'
;MPLRYGDDPYVWACWLYYEDGLTQGDIADVMGISRATVNSYLAEARDRGIVNITIEPARLASLTVAQALKRHFGLADCLVVPSEDTARPLIDRIGVAGGQALHRLIKSGDTIAVSWGRTVLAISERAEVPGLQDVTVVQATGGTRASFAYTPELCASALADAVNGKLINISAPAIVSSTAVKEAFLQEPLIESQFDVLARANKALFGISSLRPNSTIHTSGFFESVPLQEYLAKGAVGVVAGRFIDGHGRPIAGPLDDRTIGISLDMLKNINLRIAAAGGFDKVPAILAALRGGYVNVLITDAATGRGILNADGVTDIDQRSSQRLRPDNQAPLPSSTRTRVKKFLNDPDKIVEEMLDGVVRAHRKYLSPIDKSNRALVARDGPRPGKVGLVIGGGSGHEPGFLGYVGKGLADAVSIGNIFSSPPPLPILHCAQAASGGAGVLFVYGNYAGDVMNFEMAAEMAESAGIPIRTVLTTDDITSSPLEDRDGRRGVAGNFFIFKIAGAACDRGLPLDLCEAVTRKANMQTYTVGVALEACSMPQTQRPNFEIGADDIEFGMGIHGEPGVIREKMISADEIVDRVMDRILAEMNPVEGSRVAVLVNSFGATPMMELYVLFRRVEQRLSARGIAIEANWIGHYCTSLDMAGASISIMELDQELTELLHHPCDTAVLTIK
;
A
#
# COMPACT_ATOMS: atom_id res chain seq x y z
N MET A 1 -14.41 -37.10 -17.12
CA MET A 1 -14.51 -35.80 -17.77
C MET A 1 -15.49 -34.97 -16.96
N PRO A 2 -15.12 -33.85 -16.36
CA PRO A 2 -16.10 -32.99 -15.73
C PRO A 2 -17.05 -32.42 -16.78
N LEU A 3 -18.32 -32.29 -16.42
CA LEU A 3 -19.38 -31.75 -17.27
C LEU A 3 -18.97 -30.32 -17.71
N ARG A 4 -18.79 -30.13 -19.03
CA ARG A 4 -18.60 -28.78 -19.59
C ARG A 4 -19.90 -28.00 -19.43
N TYR A 5 -19.85 -26.89 -18.71
CA TYR A 5 -20.96 -25.92 -18.64
C TYR A 5 -20.97 -25.09 -19.92
N GLY A 6 -21.71 -25.55 -20.95
CA GLY A 6 -21.87 -24.87 -22.23
C GLY A 6 -20.63 -24.88 -23.14
N ASP A 7 -20.78 -24.41 -24.37
CA ASP A 7 -19.71 -24.29 -25.36
C ASP A 7 -18.88 -23.00 -25.24
N ASP A 8 -19.16 -22.15 -24.24
CA ASP A 8 -18.47 -20.87 -24.04
C ASP A 8 -17.37 -20.99 -22.98
N PRO A 9 -16.09 -20.98 -23.38
CA PRO A 9 -14.97 -21.12 -22.45
C PRO A 9 -14.84 -19.92 -21.48
N TYR A 10 -15.34 -18.76 -21.84
CA TYR A 10 -15.32 -17.56 -20.98
C TYR A 10 -16.27 -17.73 -19.79
N VAL A 11 -17.49 -18.21 -20.06
CA VAL A 11 -18.48 -18.51 -19.01
C VAL A 11 -17.97 -19.61 -18.08
N TRP A 12 -17.34 -20.65 -18.62
CA TRP A 12 -16.83 -21.76 -17.84
C TRP A 12 -15.65 -21.33 -16.94
N ALA A 13 -14.68 -20.59 -17.47
CA ALA A 13 -13.59 -20.06 -16.67
C ALA A 13 -14.09 -19.13 -15.53
N CYS A 14 -15.09 -18.28 -15.81
CA CYS A 14 -15.70 -17.42 -14.83
C CYS A 14 -16.44 -18.20 -13.73
N TRP A 15 -17.18 -19.25 -14.10
CA TRP A 15 -17.85 -20.11 -13.13
C TRP A 15 -16.87 -20.75 -12.15
N LEU A 16 -15.82 -21.39 -12.67
CA LEU A 16 -14.77 -22.02 -11.87
C LEU A 16 -14.07 -21.04 -10.94
N TYR A 17 -13.89 -19.79 -11.39
CA TYR A 17 -13.20 -18.76 -10.61
C TYR A 17 -14.08 -18.11 -9.54
N TYR A 18 -15.31 -17.67 -9.91
CA TYR A 18 -16.16 -16.86 -9.04
C TYR A 18 -17.14 -17.68 -8.18
N GLU A 19 -17.60 -18.83 -8.68
CA GLU A 19 -18.56 -19.70 -7.96
C GLU A 19 -17.86 -20.86 -7.25
N ASP A 20 -16.95 -21.56 -7.95
CA ASP A 20 -16.24 -22.70 -7.36
C ASP A 20 -14.99 -22.29 -6.56
N GLY A 21 -14.56 -21.03 -6.67
CA GLY A 21 -13.44 -20.45 -5.89
C GLY A 21 -12.08 -21.03 -6.24
N LEU A 22 -11.91 -21.63 -7.42
CA LEU A 22 -10.64 -22.22 -7.85
C LEU A 22 -9.61 -21.16 -8.20
N THR A 23 -8.33 -21.46 -7.96
CA THR A 23 -7.24 -20.60 -8.42
C THR A 23 -7.09 -20.67 -9.94
N GLN A 24 -6.48 -19.67 -10.56
CA GLN A 24 -6.23 -19.68 -12.01
C GLN A 24 -5.37 -20.88 -12.45
N GLY A 25 -4.49 -21.39 -11.58
CA GLY A 25 -3.72 -22.60 -11.81
C GLY A 25 -4.62 -23.84 -11.87
N ASP A 26 -5.48 -24.02 -10.85
CA ASP A 26 -6.42 -25.14 -10.80
C ASP A 26 -7.39 -25.11 -11.98
N ILE A 27 -7.83 -23.92 -12.41
CA ILE A 27 -8.70 -23.73 -13.58
C ILE A 27 -7.97 -24.13 -14.86
N ALA A 28 -6.69 -23.78 -14.99
CA ALA A 28 -5.86 -24.16 -16.13
C ALA A 28 -5.78 -25.68 -16.27
N ASP A 29 -5.56 -26.38 -15.14
CA ASP A 29 -5.52 -27.85 -15.09
C ASP A 29 -6.89 -28.46 -15.43
N VAL A 30 -7.98 -27.92 -14.89
CA VAL A 30 -9.36 -28.41 -15.16
C VAL A 30 -9.76 -28.20 -16.61
N MET A 31 -9.41 -27.05 -17.20
CA MET A 31 -9.75 -26.71 -18.59
C MET A 31 -8.78 -27.29 -19.62
N GLY A 32 -7.58 -27.74 -19.20
CA GLY A 32 -6.52 -28.22 -20.09
C GLY A 32 -5.90 -27.13 -20.95
N ILE A 33 -5.77 -25.90 -20.39
CA ILE A 33 -5.22 -24.70 -21.03
C ILE A 33 -4.15 -24.08 -20.14
N SER A 34 -3.42 -23.08 -20.64
CA SER A 34 -2.44 -22.36 -19.81
C SER A 34 -3.12 -21.42 -18.79
N ARG A 35 -2.45 -21.15 -17.67
CA ARG A 35 -2.87 -20.14 -16.68
C ARG A 35 -3.06 -18.76 -17.33
N ALA A 36 -2.21 -18.40 -18.29
CA ALA A 36 -2.32 -17.17 -19.07
C ALA A 36 -3.62 -17.12 -19.88
N THR A 37 -4.03 -18.24 -20.48
CA THR A 37 -5.30 -18.35 -21.21
C THR A 37 -6.51 -18.19 -20.29
N VAL A 38 -6.46 -18.77 -19.07
CA VAL A 38 -7.51 -18.59 -18.05
C VAL A 38 -7.66 -17.11 -17.69
N ASN A 39 -6.54 -16.42 -17.46
CA ASN A 39 -6.56 -14.99 -17.14
C ASN A 39 -7.12 -14.16 -18.30
N SER A 40 -6.75 -14.47 -19.56
CA SER A 40 -7.33 -13.83 -20.74
C SER A 40 -8.84 -14.04 -20.82
N TYR A 41 -9.32 -15.25 -20.53
CA TYR A 41 -10.76 -15.55 -20.52
C TYR A 41 -11.50 -14.75 -19.43
N LEU A 42 -10.95 -14.67 -18.23
CA LEU A 42 -11.54 -13.89 -17.14
C LEU A 42 -11.54 -12.38 -17.41
N ALA A 43 -10.49 -11.85 -18.06
CA ALA A 43 -10.41 -10.46 -18.48
C ALA A 43 -11.44 -10.14 -19.58
N GLU A 44 -11.46 -10.94 -20.63
CA GLU A 44 -12.37 -10.74 -21.77
C GLU A 44 -13.83 -10.96 -21.38
N ALA A 45 -14.12 -11.85 -20.44
CA ALA A 45 -15.47 -12.04 -19.89
C ALA A 45 -15.97 -10.76 -19.17
N ARG A 46 -15.08 -10.04 -18.48
CA ARG A 46 -15.40 -8.72 -17.89
C ARG A 46 -15.62 -7.66 -18.97
N ASP A 47 -14.74 -7.59 -19.95
CA ASP A 47 -14.83 -6.61 -21.06
C ASP A 47 -16.09 -6.81 -21.91
N ARG A 48 -16.52 -8.05 -22.08
CA ARG A 48 -17.78 -8.42 -22.79
C ARG A 48 -19.02 -8.29 -21.91
N GLY A 49 -18.88 -7.97 -20.62
CA GLY A 49 -20.01 -7.87 -19.68
C GLY A 49 -20.62 -9.23 -19.29
N ILE A 50 -19.95 -10.36 -19.58
CA ILE A 50 -20.36 -11.70 -19.12
C ILE A 50 -20.30 -11.77 -17.59
N VAL A 51 -19.29 -11.11 -16.99
CA VAL A 51 -19.16 -10.91 -15.54
C VAL A 51 -19.08 -9.40 -15.25
N ASN A 52 -19.97 -8.92 -14.38
CA ASN A 52 -19.95 -7.55 -13.87
C ASN A 52 -19.54 -7.59 -12.39
N ILE A 53 -18.37 -7.00 -12.08
CA ILE A 53 -17.91 -6.83 -10.70
C ILE A 53 -18.22 -5.40 -10.29
N THR A 54 -19.17 -5.24 -9.39
CA THR A 54 -19.51 -3.94 -8.79
C THR A 54 -19.15 -3.95 -7.31
N ILE A 55 -18.39 -2.94 -6.87
CA ILE A 55 -18.23 -2.69 -5.44
C ILE A 55 -19.49 -1.99 -4.97
N GLU A 56 -20.18 -2.62 -4.02
CA GLU A 56 -21.42 -2.07 -3.46
C GLU A 56 -21.17 -0.65 -2.88
N PRO A 57 -21.93 0.38 -3.30
CA PRO A 57 -21.70 1.77 -2.87
C PRO A 57 -21.68 1.94 -1.35
N ALA A 58 -22.48 1.15 -0.61
CA ALA A 58 -22.51 1.14 0.84
C ALA A 58 -21.17 0.70 1.47
N ARG A 59 -20.44 -0.22 0.85
CA ARG A 59 -19.11 -0.67 1.30
C ARG A 59 -18.04 0.40 1.04
N LEU A 60 -18.11 1.08 -0.10
CA LEU A 60 -17.24 2.20 -0.39
C LEU A 60 -17.44 3.34 0.62
N ALA A 61 -18.69 3.68 0.92
CA ALA A 61 -19.04 4.66 1.95
C ALA A 61 -18.53 4.26 3.35
N SER A 62 -18.51 2.97 3.68
CA SER A 62 -17.96 2.47 4.95
C SER A 62 -16.45 2.66 5.06
N LEU A 63 -15.70 2.45 3.96
CA LEU A 63 -14.26 2.71 3.91
C LEU A 63 -13.94 4.19 4.11
N THR A 64 -14.72 5.09 3.51
CA THR A 64 -14.57 6.55 3.67
C THR A 64 -14.76 6.97 5.13
N VAL A 65 -15.78 6.45 5.80
CA VAL A 65 -16.05 6.72 7.23
C VAL A 65 -14.93 6.16 8.11
N ALA A 66 -14.43 4.95 7.82
CA ALA A 66 -13.33 4.34 8.57
C ALA A 66 -12.06 5.19 8.49
N GLN A 67 -11.71 5.67 7.30
CA GLN A 67 -10.56 6.56 7.10
C GLN A 67 -10.74 7.93 7.78
N ALA A 68 -11.95 8.48 7.78
CA ALA A 68 -12.23 9.74 8.45
C ALA A 68 -12.11 9.61 9.97
N LEU A 69 -12.65 8.54 10.57
CA LEU A 69 -12.51 8.24 12.01
C LEU A 69 -11.03 8.03 12.39
N LYS A 70 -10.32 7.22 11.62
CA LYS A 70 -8.92 6.92 11.85
C LYS A 70 -8.05 8.18 11.89
N ARG A 71 -8.30 9.11 10.96
CA ARG A 71 -7.58 10.38 10.89
C ARG A 71 -7.95 11.36 11.99
N HIS A 72 -9.25 11.50 12.24
CA HIS A 72 -9.74 12.51 13.17
C HIS A 72 -9.34 12.22 14.62
N PHE A 73 -9.38 10.93 15.01
CA PHE A 73 -9.05 10.49 16.36
C PHE A 73 -7.65 9.85 16.50
N GLY A 74 -6.82 9.84 15.45
CA GLY A 74 -5.47 9.25 15.50
C GLY A 74 -5.47 7.74 15.78
N LEU A 75 -6.46 6.98 15.25
CA LEU A 75 -6.58 5.56 15.54
C LEU A 75 -5.51 4.75 14.79
N ALA A 76 -4.98 3.72 15.43
CA ALA A 76 -4.09 2.76 14.80
C ALA A 76 -4.83 1.99 13.69
N ASP A 77 -6.12 1.63 13.91
CA ASP A 77 -6.99 1.07 12.87
C ASP A 77 -8.47 1.35 13.14
N CYS A 78 -9.29 1.26 12.08
CA CYS A 78 -10.74 1.44 12.18
C CYS A 78 -11.46 0.57 11.16
N LEU A 79 -12.36 -0.30 11.61
CA LEU A 79 -13.20 -1.13 10.76
C LEU A 79 -14.64 -0.65 10.85
N VAL A 80 -15.24 -0.36 9.69
CA VAL A 80 -16.61 0.11 9.60
C VAL A 80 -17.42 -0.83 8.72
N VAL A 81 -18.44 -1.47 9.30
CA VAL A 81 -19.39 -2.31 8.54
C VAL A 81 -20.48 -1.44 7.91
N PRO A 82 -21.00 -1.79 6.72
CA PRO A 82 -22.11 -1.08 6.09
C PRO A 82 -23.34 -1.03 7.01
N SER A 83 -24.08 0.08 7.02
CA SER A 83 -25.32 0.21 7.82
C SER A 83 -26.55 -0.37 7.13
N GLU A 84 -26.54 -0.48 5.81
CA GLU A 84 -27.71 -0.76 4.96
C GLU A 84 -27.99 -2.26 4.77
N ASP A 85 -27.09 -3.14 5.19
CA ASP A 85 -27.35 -4.58 5.17
C ASP A 85 -28.35 -4.95 6.28
N THR A 86 -29.60 -5.14 5.93
CA THR A 86 -30.69 -5.50 6.85
C THR A 86 -30.88 -7.02 6.99
N ALA A 87 -30.19 -7.83 6.20
CA ALA A 87 -30.32 -9.28 6.21
C ALA A 87 -29.73 -9.92 7.49
N ARG A 88 -28.74 -9.26 8.13
CA ARG A 88 -28.11 -9.73 9.36
C ARG A 88 -28.13 -8.65 10.44
N PRO A 89 -28.38 -9.00 11.70
CA PRO A 89 -28.30 -8.06 12.82
C PRO A 89 -26.95 -7.35 12.87
N LEU A 90 -26.93 -6.07 13.27
CA LEU A 90 -25.72 -5.26 13.35
C LEU A 90 -24.62 -5.93 14.21
N ILE A 91 -25.02 -6.57 15.30
CA ILE A 91 -24.11 -7.25 16.22
C ILE A 91 -23.36 -8.41 15.52
N ASP A 92 -24.05 -9.14 14.64
CA ASP A 92 -23.45 -10.26 13.89
C ASP A 92 -22.46 -9.75 12.84
N ARG A 93 -22.79 -8.64 12.17
CA ARG A 93 -21.89 -8.00 11.20
C ARG A 93 -20.62 -7.46 11.86
N ILE A 94 -20.74 -6.81 13.01
CA ILE A 94 -19.60 -6.36 13.81
C ILE A 94 -18.82 -7.57 14.34
N GLY A 95 -19.50 -8.65 14.73
CA GLY A 95 -18.88 -9.90 15.16
C GLY A 95 -17.97 -10.51 14.08
N VAL A 96 -18.47 -10.64 12.85
CA VAL A 96 -17.68 -11.16 11.71
C VAL A 96 -16.51 -10.25 11.40
N ALA A 97 -16.71 -8.94 11.26
CA ALA A 97 -15.64 -7.99 10.95
C ALA A 97 -14.58 -7.96 12.06
N GLY A 98 -15.00 -8.03 13.32
CA GLY A 98 -14.12 -8.08 14.47
C GLY A 98 -13.31 -9.37 14.54
N GLY A 99 -13.94 -10.52 14.31
CA GLY A 99 -13.26 -11.82 14.25
C GLY A 99 -12.16 -11.84 13.18
N GLN A 100 -12.45 -11.34 11.97
CA GLN A 100 -11.47 -11.19 10.92
C GLN A 100 -10.34 -10.21 11.27
N ALA A 101 -10.66 -9.13 11.99
CA ALA A 101 -9.65 -8.17 12.43
C ALA A 101 -8.68 -8.79 13.44
N LEU A 102 -9.16 -9.61 14.37
CA LEU A 102 -8.33 -10.28 15.38
C LEU A 102 -7.27 -11.16 14.74
N HIS A 103 -7.52 -11.81 13.60
CA HIS A 103 -6.52 -12.58 12.85
C HIS A 103 -5.28 -11.76 12.47
N ARG A 104 -5.44 -10.47 12.18
CA ARG A 104 -4.33 -9.56 11.85
C ARG A 104 -3.71 -8.90 13.07
N LEU A 105 -4.49 -8.71 14.13
CA LEU A 105 -4.11 -7.92 15.30
C LEU A 105 -3.45 -8.73 16.41
N ILE A 106 -3.76 -10.05 16.52
CA ILE A 106 -3.20 -10.92 17.55
C ILE A 106 -1.95 -11.64 17.02
N LYS A 107 -0.94 -11.75 17.86
CA LYS A 107 0.33 -12.42 17.56
C LYS A 107 0.69 -13.41 18.66
N SER A 108 1.57 -14.37 18.36
CA SER A 108 2.14 -15.26 19.36
C SER A 108 2.82 -14.48 20.49
N GLY A 109 2.65 -14.92 21.73
CA GLY A 109 3.17 -14.28 22.93
C GLY A 109 2.31 -13.12 23.47
N ASP A 110 1.16 -12.79 22.84
CA ASP A 110 0.28 -11.72 23.33
C ASP A 110 -0.43 -12.08 24.63
N THR A 111 -0.63 -11.08 25.48
CA THR A 111 -1.53 -11.14 26.63
C THR A 111 -2.70 -10.18 26.39
N ILE A 112 -3.92 -10.73 26.31
CA ILE A 112 -5.13 -10.02 25.86
C ILE A 112 -6.09 -9.90 27.03
N ALA A 113 -6.37 -8.66 27.46
CA ALA A 113 -7.42 -8.38 28.43
C ALA A 113 -8.79 -8.35 27.72
N VAL A 114 -9.74 -9.17 28.15
CA VAL A 114 -11.07 -9.28 27.54
C VAL A 114 -12.13 -8.81 28.52
N SER A 115 -12.90 -7.80 28.11
CA SER A 115 -14.10 -7.38 28.83
C SER A 115 -15.30 -8.21 28.36
N TRP A 116 -16.49 -7.85 28.76
CA TRP A 116 -17.70 -8.60 28.48
C TRP A 116 -18.76 -7.78 27.71
N GLY A 117 -19.73 -8.48 27.16
CA GLY A 117 -20.84 -7.88 26.44
C GLY A 117 -21.16 -8.59 25.13
N ARG A 118 -22.37 -8.35 24.62
CA ARG A 118 -22.92 -8.99 23.40
C ARG A 118 -21.97 -8.88 22.20
N THR A 119 -21.39 -7.72 21.98
CA THR A 119 -20.50 -7.47 20.83
C THR A 119 -19.15 -8.15 21.02
N VAL A 120 -18.62 -8.16 22.24
CA VAL A 120 -17.36 -8.85 22.58
C VAL A 120 -17.52 -10.35 22.35
N LEU A 121 -18.61 -10.95 22.87
CA LEU A 121 -18.90 -12.37 22.64
C LEU A 121 -19.04 -12.68 21.14
N ALA A 122 -19.83 -11.88 20.41
CA ALA A 122 -20.03 -12.09 18.99
C ALA A 122 -18.72 -12.06 18.17
N ILE A 123 -17.75 -11.26 18.58
CA ILE A 123 -16.41 -11.22 17.99
C ILE A 123 -15.61 -12.48 18.38
N SER A 124 -15.60 -12.83 19.68
CA SER A 124 -14.84 -13.95 20.20
C SER A 124 -15.30 -15.28 19.58
N GLU A 125 -16.61 -15.50 19.43
CA GLU A 125 -17.20 -16.70 18.80
C GLU A 125 -16.91 -16.82 17.29
N ARG A 126 -16.60 -15.70 16.61
CA ARG A 126 -16.34 -15.67 15.18
C ARG A 126 -14.86 -15.45 14.84
N ALA A 127 -14.04 -15.36 15.85
CA ALA A 127 -12.59 -15.28 15.66
C ALA A 127 -12.04 -16.68 15.31
N GLU A 128 -11.28 -16.74 14.22
CA GLU A 128 -10.51 -17.91 13.83
C GLU A 128 -9.07 -17.45 13.62
N VAL A 129 -8.19 -17.75 14.58
CA VAL A 129 -6.79 -17.29 14.55
C VAL A 129 -5.86 -18.49 14.76
N PRO A 130 -5.74 -19.36 13.75
CA PRO A 130 -4.93 -20.57 13.86
C PRO A 130 -3.43 -20.25 13.88
N GLY A 131 -2.63 -21.17 14.44
CA GLY A 131 -1.18 -21.16 14.38
C GLY A 131 -0.48 -20.24 15.39
N LEU A 132 -1.20 -19.64 16.32
CA LEU A 132 -0.61 -18.86 17.41
C LEU A 132 -0.02 -19.75 18.52
N GLN A 133 1.04 -19.27 19.18
CA GLN A 133 1.68 -19.92 20.31
C GLN A 133 1.80 -18.93 21.49
N ASP A 134 1.71 -19.45 22.70
CA ASP A 134 1.91 -18.71 23.95
C ASP A 134 1.01 -17.48 24.13
N VAL A 135 -0.21 -17.50 23.58
CA VAL A 135 -1.19 -16.44 23.80
C VAL A 135 -1.88 -16.66 25.16
N THR A 136 -2.01 -15.58 25.94
CA THR A 136 -2.76 -15.58 27.21
C THR A 136 -3.95 -14.66 27.09
N VAL A 137 -5.15 -15.16 27.39
CA VAL A 137 -6.38 -14.39 27.51
C VAL A 137 -6.72 -14.22 28.97
N VAL A 138 -6.87 -12.99 29.44
CA VAL A 138 -7.19 -12.67 30.83
C VAL A 138 -8.48 -11.85 30.91
N GLN A 139 -9.37 -12.20 31.84
CA GLN A 139 -10.55 -11.38 32.11
C GLN A 139 -10.16 -9.95 32.53
N ALA A 140 -10.84 -8.96 31.99
CA ALA A 140 -10.66 -7.55 32.37
C ALA A 140 -11.47 -7.18 33.64
N THR A 141 -12.48 -7.97 34.02
CA THR A 141 -13.33 -7.72 35.18
C THR A 141 -13.66 -9.04 35.88
N GLY A 142 -13.92 -9.01 37.16
CA GLY A 142 -14.41 -10.17 37.90
C GLY A 142 -15.75 -10.69 37.38
N GLY A 143 -16.19 -11.81 37.89
CA GLY A 143 -17.42 -12.50 37.47
C GLY A 143 -18.70 -11.73 37.79
N THR A 144 -19.72 -11.92 36.97
CA THR A 144 -21.05 -11.30 37.13
C THR A 144 -22.13 -12.37 37.42
N ARG A 145 -23.29 -11.98 37.97
CA ARG A 145 -24.41 -12.93 38.15
C ARG A 145 -24.88 -13.46 36.81
N ALA A 146 -24.82 -14.77 36.63
CA ALA A 146 -25.05 -15.45 35.37
C ALA A 146 -26.54 -15.56 35.01
N SER A 147 -27.17 -14.47 34.58
CA SER A 147 -28.53 -14.53 34.00
C SER A 147 -28.56 -14.21 32.50
N PHE A 148 -27.39 -14.07 31.84
CA PHE A 148 -27.27 -13.69 30.43
C PHE A 148 -26.13 -14.43 29.74
N ALA A 149 -26.21 -14.58 28.42
CA ALA A 149 -25.32 -15.40 27.61
C ALA A 149 -23.94 -14.76 27.30
N TYR A 150 -23.62 -13.57 27.79
CA TYR A 150 -22.40 -12.81 27.47
C TYR A 150 -21.62 -12.38 28.72
N THR A 151 -21.40 -13.33 29.63
CA THR A 151 -20.64 -13.10 30.88
C THR A 151 -19.15 -12.87 30.60
N PRO A 152 -18.40 -12.26 31.53
CA PRO A 152 -16.93 -12.12 31.40
C PRO A 152 -16.23 -13.45 31.12
N GLU A 153 -16.66 -14.52 31.79
CA GLU A 153 -16.10 -15.87 31.64
C GLU A 153 -16.31 -16.42 30.24
N LEU A 154 -17.54 -16.31 29.69
CA LEU A 154 -17.87 -16.79 28.35
C LEU A 154 -17.13 -16.01 27.27
N CYS A 155 -17.06 -14.68 27.40
CA CYS A 155 -16.32 -13.85 26.43
C CYS A 155 -14.83 -14.20 26.39
N ALA A 156 -14.21 -14.38 27.57
CA ALA A 156 -12.80 -14.70 27.67
C ALA A 156 -12.52 -16.15 27.22
N SER A 157 -13.39 -17.12 27.57
CA SER A 157 -13.27 -18.51 27.13
C SER A 157 -13.38 -18.63 25.60
N ALA A 158 -14.41 -18.01 25.01
CA ALA A 158 -14.59 -18.06 23.56
C ALA A 158 -13.39 -17.48 22.80
N LEU A 159 -12.78 -16.39 23.29
CA LEU A 159 -11.56 -15.87 22.68
C LEU A 159 -10.35 -16.78 22.91
N ALA A 160 -10.19 -17.35 24.11
CA ALA A 160 -9.10 -18.26 24.39
C ALA A 160 -9.16 -19.49 23.49
N ASP A 161 -10.34 -20.06 23.27
CA ASP A 161 -10.57 -21.18 22.35
C ASP A 161 -10.20 -20.78 20.90
N ALA A 162 -10.63 -19.58 20.45
CA ALA A 162 -10.39 -19.08 19.10
C ALA A 162 -8.90 -18.86 18.78
N VAL A 163 -8.07 -18.53 19.78
CA VAL A 163 -6.63 -18.29 19.62
C VAL A 163 -5.78 -19.46 20.11
N ASN A 164 -6.38 -20.57 20.53
CA ASN A 164 -5.73 -21.70 21.19
C ASN A 164 -4.80 -21.24 22.35
N GLY A 165 -5.31 -20.30 23.15
CA GLY A 165 -4.56 -19.61 24.18
C GLY A 165 -4.88 -20.09 25.59
N LYS A 166 -4.03 -19.67 26.55
CA LYS A 166 -4.24 -19.92 27.99
C LYS A 166 -5.27 -18.93 28.54
N LEU A 167 -6.29 -19.43 29.24
CA LEU A 167 -7.30 -18.62 29.93
C LEU A 167 -6.91 -18.32 31.37
N ILE A 168 -7.04 -17.05 31.79
CA ILE A 168 -6.92 -16.59 33.17
C ILE A 168 -8.21 -15.87 33.57
N ASN A 169 -8.97 -16.47 34.47
CA ASN A 169 -10.18 -15.87 35.04
C ASN A 169 -9.84 -15.12 36.32
N ILE A 170 -10.53 -13.99 36.58
CA ILE A 170 -10.44 -13.28 37.88
C ILE A 170 -11.41 -13.96 38.84
N SER A 171 -10.88 -14.64 39.86
CA SER A 171 -11.65 -15.44 40.82
C SER A 171 -12.33 -14.59 41.92
N ALA A 172 -12.91 -13.46 41.50
CA ALA A 172 -13.62 -12.54 42.38
C ALA A 172 -14.88 -12.00 41.69
N PRO A 173 -15.93 -11.58 42.42
CA PRO A 173 -17.07 -10.86 41.84
C PRO A 173 -16.64 -9.51 41.21
N ALA A 174 -17.28 -9.11 40.12
CA ALA A 174 -17.03 -7.81 39.50
C ALA A 174 -17.39 -6.63 40.43
N ILE A 175 -18.41 -6.78 41.26
CA ILE A 175 -18.83 -5.79 42.27
C ILE A 175 -18.99 -6.49 43.61
N VAL A 176 -18.33 -5.94 44.61
CA VAL A 176 -18.41 -6.41 46.00
C VAL A 176 -19.22 -5.46 46.88
N SER A 177 -19.54 -5.89 48.11
CA SER A 177 -20.44 -5.15 49.00
C SER A 177 -19.84 -3.87 49.59
N SER A 178 -18.52 -3.79 49.74
CA SER A 178 -17.82 -2.62 50.28
C SER A 178 -16.38 -2.51 49.81
N THR A 179 -15.77 -1.33 50.01
CA THR A 179 -14.35 -1.07 49.74
C THR A 179 -13.43 -2.01 50.53
N ALA A 180 -13.73 -2.26 51.82
CA ALA A 180 -12.94 -3.19 52.65
C ALA A 180 -12.95 -4.61 52.08
N VAL A 181 -14.07 -5.08 51.55
CA VAL A 181 -14.15 -6.40 50.89
C VAL A 181 -13.33 -6.40 49.60
N LYS A 182 -13.34 -5.33 48.82
CA LYS A 182 -12.50 -5.23 47.63
C LYS A 182 -11.01 -5.30 48.00
N GLU A 183 -10.59 -4.53 48.98
CA GLU A 183 -9.19 -4.52 49.46
C GLU A 183 -8.76 -5.91 49.92
N ALA A 184 -9.61 -6.60 50.68
CA ALA A 184 -9.34 -7.97 51.12
C ALA A 184 -9.17 -8.93 49.91
N PHE A 185 -10.05 -8.88 48.91
CA PHE A 185 -9.88 -9.71 47.71
C PHE A 185 -8.60 -9.39 46.95
N LEU A 186 -8.23 -8.11 46.81
CA LEU A 186 -7.03 -7.72 46.08
C LEU A 186 -5.73 -8.12 46.77
N GLN A 187 -5.78 -8.39 48.09
CA GLN A 187 -4.65 -8.88 48.86
C GLN A 187 -4.53 -10.43 48.87
N GLU A 188 -5.52 -11.15 48.35
CA GLU A 188 -5.44 -12.60 48.20
C GLU A 188 -4.40 -12.98 47.14
N PRO A 189 -3.41 -13.85 47.43
CA PRO A 189 -2.31 -14.18 46.52
C PRO A 189 -2.78 -14.69 45.15
N LEU A 190 -3.89 -15.44 45.12
CA LEU A 190 -4.48 -15.90 43.87
C LEU A 190 -4.95 -14.72 42.99
N ILE A 191 -5.67 -13.79 43.59
CA ILE A 191 -6.21 -12.62 42.90
C ILE A 191 -5.08 -11.67 42.45
N GLU A 192 -4.10 -11.45 43.36
CA GLU A 192 -2.92 -10.64 43.04
C GLU A 192 -2.19 -11.20 41.82
N SER A 193 -1.94 -12.51 41.75
CA SER A 193 -1.31 -13.16 40.61
C SER A 193 -2.09 -12.99 39.28
N GLN A 194 -3.43 -12.98 39.36
CA GLN A 194 -4.31 -12.75 38.19
C GLN A 194 -4.25 -11.28 37.71
N PHE A 195 -4.18 -10.33 38.64
CA PHE A 195 -3.98 -8.91 38.33
C PHE A 195 -2.58 -8.63 37.77
N ASP A 196 -1.57 -9.36 38.19
CA ASP A 196 -0.23 -9.30 37.60
C ASP A 196 -0.21 -9.70 36.13
N VAL A 197 -1.03 -10.69 35.75
CA VAL A 197 -1.21 -11.05 34.34
C VAL A 197 -1.98 -9.96 33.62
N LEU A 198 -3.05 -9.42 34.20
CA LEU A 198 -3.84 -8.34 33.62
C LEU A 198 -2.99 -7.08 33.42
N ALA A 199 -2.10 -6.74 34.35
CA ALA A 199 -1.20 -5.60 34.23
C ALA A 199 -0.16 -5.73 33.10
N ARG A 200 0.16 -6.98 32.69
CA ARG A 200 1.07 -7.25 31.56
C ARG A 200 0.34 -7.33 30.21
N ALA A 201 -0.98 -7.16 30.18
CA ALA A 201 -1.73 -7.19 28.93
C ALA A 201 -1.21 -6.11 27.96
N ASN A 202 -0.90 -6.53 26.72
CA ASN A 202 -0.48 -5.65 25.64
C ASN A 202 -1.60 -5.38 24.63
N LYS A 203 -2.73 -6.10 24.76
CA LYS A 203 -3.95 -5.90 24.00
C LYS A 203 -5.17 -5.95 24.90
N ALA A 204 -6.22 -5.20 24.50
CA ALA A 204 -7.52 -5.26 25.16
C ALA A 204 -8.63 -5.34 24.11
N LEU A 205 -9.62 -6.21 24.35
CA LEU A 205 -10.87 -6.29 23.59
C LEU A 205 -12.05 -5.95 24.51
N PHE A 206 -12.80 -4.92 24.19
CA PHE A 206 -13.92 -4.46 25.02
C PHE A 206 -15.05 -3.80 24.22
N GLY A 207 -16.23 -3.79 24.82
CA GLY A 207 -17.38 -3.06 24.33
C GLY A 207 -17.52 -1.68 24.97
N ILE A 208 -18.29 -0.80 24.32
CA ILE A 208 -18.72 0.48 24.87
C ILE A 208 -20.24 0.44 25.03
N SER A 209 -20.74 0.80 26.21
CA SER A 209 -22.18 0.77 26.52
C SER A 209 -22.73 2.18 26.68
N SER A 210 -23.94 2.41 26.09
CA SER A 210 -24.75 3.59 26.42
C SER A 210 -25.45 3.41 27.77
N LEU A 211 -26.00 4.49 28.32
CA LEU A 211 -26.74 4.48 29.59
C LEU A 211 -28.27 4.36 29.40
N ARG A 212 -28.73 3.94 28.21
CA ARG A 212 -30.16 3.75 27.91
C ARG A 212 -30.69 2.46 28.54
N PRO A 213 -32.01 2.37 28.81
CA PRO A 213 -32.64 1.23 29.50
C PRO A 213 -32.37 -0.13 28.85
N ASN A 214 -32.20 -0.19 27.50
CA ASN A 214 -31.94 -1.44 26.77
C ASN A 214 -30.43 -1.74 26.60
N SER A 215 -29.56 -0.97 27.23
CA SER A 215 -28.12 -1.19 27.14
C SER A 215 -27.71 -2.47 27.88
N THR A 216 -26.58 -3.05 27.46
CA THR A 216 -26.00 -4.25 28.08
C THR A 216 -25.84 -4.11 29.59
N ILE A 217 -25.49 -2.92 30.05
CA ILE A 217 -25.25 -2.64 31.46
C ILE A 217 -26.55 -2.72 32.31
N HIS A 218 -27.68 -2.34 31.75
CA HIS A 218 -28.99 -2.48 32.40
C HIS A 218 -29.48 -3.92 32.38
N THR A 219 -29.33 -4.60 31.26
CA THR A 219 -29.83 -5.97 31.08
C THR A 219 -28.97 -7.04 31.77
N SER A 220 -27.75 -6.67 32.20
CA SER A 220 -26.83 -7.58 32.86
C SER A 220 -26.96 -7.66 34.39
N GLY A 221 -27.90 -6.96 34.97
CA GLY A 221 -28.01 -6.88 36.44
C GLY A 221 -26.84 -6.18 37.13
N PHE A 222 -25.91 -5.56 36.36
CA PHE A 222 -24.77 -4.85 36.89
C PHE A 222 -25.17 -3.66 37.78
N PHE A 223 -26.39 -3.13 37.60
CA PHE A 223 -26.92 -1.98 38.31
C PHE A 223 -28.02 -2.29 39.36
N GLU A 224 -28.36 -3.54 39.64
CA GLU A 224 -29.41 -3.84 40.64
C GLU A 224 -29.08 -3.27 42.02
N SER A 225 -27.84 -2.86 42.28
CA SER A 225 -27.37 -2.38 43.59
C SER A 225 -26.94 -0.91 43.61
N VAL A 226 -27.09 -0.13 42.49
CA VAL A 226 -26.55 1.25 42.44
C VAL A 226 -27.48 2.22 41.73
N PRO A 227 -27.75 3.40 42.31
CA PRO A 227 -28.54 4.43 41.64
C PRO A 227 -27.74 5.03 40.47
N LEU A 228 -28.05 4.59 39.24
CA LEU A 228 -27.56 5.19 37.97
C LEU A 228 -27.74 6.72 37.95
N GLN A 229 -28.74 7.22 38.65
CA GLN A 229 -29.06 8.64 38.75
C GLN A 229 -27.86 9.49 39.26
N GLU A 230 -27.05 8.94 40.16
CA GLU A 230 -25.86 9.67 40.67
C GLU A 230 -24.80 9.88 39.59
N TYR A 231 -24.59 8.89 38.71
CA TYR A 231 -23.69 9.02 37.58
C TYR A 231 -24.23 9.94 36.48
N LEU A 232 -25.52 9.85 36.20
CA LEU A 232 -26.22 10.75 35.26
C LEU A 232 -26.17 12.21 35.74
N ALA A 233 -26.40 12.45 37.04
CA ALA A 233 -26.30 13.78 37.63
C ALA A 233 -24.90 14.38 37.53
N LYS A 234 -23.84 13.54 37.48
CA LYS A 234 -22.45 13.94 37.27
C LYS A 234 -22.07 14.01 35.79
N GLY A 235 -23.01 13.84 34.86
CA GLY A 235 -22.79 13.98 33.43
C GLY A 235 -22.24 12.72 32.73
N ALA A 236 -22.50 11.54 33.29
CA ALA A 236 -22.13 10.29 32.63
C ALA A 236 -22.86 10.10 31.29
N VAL A 237 -22.13 9.71 30.24
CA VAL A 237 -22.66 9.45 28.90
C VAL A 237 -22.45 8.01 28.43
N GLY A 238 -21.54 7.28 29.07
CA GLY A 238 -21.21 5.92 28.68
C GLY A 238 -20.37 5.16 29.69
N VAL A 239 -20.16 3.88 29.37
CA VAL A 239 -19.38 2.96 30.21
C VAL A 239 -18.35 2.21 29.35
N VAL A 240 -17.12 2.18 29.83
CA VAL A 240 -15.97 1.48 29.24
C VAL A 240 -15.42 0.51 30.30
N ALA A 241 -15.38 -0.79 30.00
CA ALA A 241 -14.89 -1.83 30.90
C ALA A 241 -15.45 -1.75 32.34
N GLY A 242 -16.75 -1.42 32.46
CA GLY A 242 -17.44 -1.28 33.75
C GLY A 242 -17.21 0.06 34.47
N ARG A 243 -16.55 1.04 33.85
CA ARG A 243 -16.28 2.38 34.42
C ARG A 243 -17.05 3.46 33.66
N PHE A 244 -17.65 4.40 34.41
CA PHE A 244 -18.42 5.52 33.87
C PHE A 244 -17.50 6.65 33.39
N ILE A 245 -17.87 7.25 32.25
CA ILE A 245 -17.16 8.39 31.66
C ILE A 245 -18.12 9.53 31.31
N ASP A 246 -17.64 10.77 31.44
CA ASP A 246 -18.34 11.98 30.99
C ASP A 246 -18.17 12.21 29.46
N GLY A 247 -18.83 13.23 28.90
CA GLY A 247 -18.78 13.57 27.47
C GLY A 247 -17.38 13.95 26.94
N HIS A 248 -16.43 14.21 27.81
CA HIS A 248 -15.01 14.45 27.48
C HIS A 248 -14.14 13.20 27.67
N GLY A 249 -14.72 12.09 28.09
CA GLY A 249 -14.01 10.84 28.37
C GLY A 249 -13.30 10.81 29.72
N ARG A 250 -13.60 11.73 30.63
CA ARG A 250 -13.02 11.72 31.98
C ARG A 250 -13.77 10.72 32.87
N PRO A 251 -13.05 9.94 33.72
CA PRO A 251 -13.69 9.03 34.65
C PRO A 251 -14.64 9.78 35.61
N ILE A 252 -15.79 9.18 35.89
CA ILE A 252 -16.72 9.68 36.90
C ILE A 252 -16.67 8.76 38.11
N ALA A 253 -16.11 9.25 39.20
CA ALA A 253 -16.12 8.52 40.46
C ALA A 253 -17.53 8.51 41.11
N GLY A 254 -17.93 7.34 41.56
CA GLY A 254 -19.23 7.10 42.19
C GLY A 254 -19.25 5.83 43.03
N PRO A 255 -20.43 5.43 43.54
CA PRO A 255 -20.55 4.33 44.51
C PRO A 255 -20.03 2.96 44.05
N LEU A 256 -19.87 2.76 42.71
CA LEU A 256 -19.33 1.51 42.16
C LEU A 256 -17.82 1.47 42.11
N ASP A 257 -17.14 2.58 41.93
CA ASP A 257 -15.72 2.60 41.64
C ASP A 257 -14.88 2.01 42.77
N ASP A 258 -15.28 2.32 44.02
CA ASP A 258 -14.62 1.78 45.22
C ASP A 258 -14.94 0.31 45.50
N ARG A 259 -15.89 -0.28 44.76
CA ARG A 259 -16.35 -1.66 44.97
C ARG A 259 -16.17 -2.55 43.73
N THR A 260 -15.70 -2.00 42.60
CA THR A 260 -15.48 -2.78 41.39
C THR A 260 -14.10 -3.43 41.38
N ILE A 261 -14.08 -4.75 41.12
CA ILE A 261 -12.86 -5.55 40.91
C ILE A 261 -12.71 -5.77 39.41
N GLY A 262 -11.66 -5.22 38.83
CA GLY A 262 -11.37 -5.26 37.39
C GLY A 262 -10.42 -4.15 36.96
N ILE A 263 -10.16 -4.09 35.67
CA ILE A 263 -9.25 -3.12 35.05
C ILE A 263 -9.67 -1.68 35.37
N SER A 264 -8.72 -0.83 35.71
CA SER A 264 -8.93 0.62 35.78
C SER A 264 -8.83 1.25 34.39
N LEU A 265 -9.41 2.47 34.23
CA LEU A 265 -9.26 3.20 32.96
C LEU A 265 -7.80 3.62 32.70
N ASP A 266 -7.01 3.84 33.75
CA ASP A 266 -5.58 4.13 33.63
C ASP A 266 -4.78 2.91 33.18
N MET A 267 -5.07 1.73 33.73
CA MET A 267 -4.50 0.47 33.25
C MET A 267 -4.85 0.24 31.77
N LEU A 268 -6.13 0.48 31.39
CA LEU A 268 -6.57 0.32 30.00
C LEU A 268 -5.81 1.25 29.05
N LYS A 269 -5.57 2.52 29.44
CA LYS A 269 -4.79 3.46 28.64
C LYS A 269 -3.34 3.03 28.40
N ASN A 270 -2.75 2.30 29.33
CA ASN A 270 -1.38 1.82 29.22
C ASN A 270 -1.24 0.57 28.32
N ILE A 271 -2.34 -0.04 27.91
CA ILE A 271 -2.34 -1.18 26.97
C ILE A 271 -2.07 -0.65 25.55
N ASN A 272 -1.09 -1.26 24.85
CA ASN A 272 -0.64 -0.79 23.54
C ASN A 272 -1.76 -0.82 22.50
N LEU A 273 -2.55 -1.89 22.42
CA LEU A 273 -3.62 -2.04 21.46
C LEU A 273 -4.98 -2.19 22.17
N ARG A 274 -5.83 -1.19 22.04
CA ARG A 274 -7.13 -1.04 22.71
C ARG A 274 -8.25 -1.12 21.70
N ILE A 275 -8.78 -2.35 21.52
CA ILE A 275 -9.77 -2.70 20.50
C ILE A 275 -11.16 -2.53 21.12
N ALA A 276 -11.86 -1.49 20.70
CA ALA A 276 -13.24 -1.27 21.08
C ALA A 276 -14.21 -1.70 19.97
N ALA A 277 -15.24 -2.44 20.32
CA ALA A 277 -16.30 -2.86 19.41
C ALA A 277 -17.67 -2.35 19.89
N ALA A 278 -18.22 -1.41 19.16
CA ALA A 278 -19.52 -0.82 19.47
C ALA A 278 -20.18 -0.23 18.23
N GLY A 279 -21.48 -0.48 18.05
CA GLY A 279 -22.29 0.08 16.97
C GLY A 279 -23.72 0.35 17.46
N GLY A 280 -24.42 1.18 16.70
CA GLY A 280 -25.74 1.69 17.00
C GLY A 280 -25.72 3.18 17.35
N PHE A 281 -26.60 3.94 16.71
CA PHE A 281 -26.63 5.40 16.82
C PHE A 281 -26.84 5.91 18.27
N ASP A 282 -27.50 5.10 19.12
CA ASP A 282 -27.67 5.38 20.54
C ASP A 282 -26.39 5.39 21.34
N LYS A 283 -25.29 4.80 20.82
CA LYS A 283 -23.98 4.73 21.45
C LYS A 283 -23.02 5.85 21.01
N VAL A 284 -23.41 6.68 20.04
CA VAL A 284 -22.57 7.76 19.52
C VAL A 284 -21.96 8.62 20.63
N PRO A 285 -22.72 9.13 21.64
CA PRO A 285 -22.11 9.94 22.71
C PRO A 285 -21.08 9.16 23.55
N ALA A 286 -21.36 7.88 23.83
CA ALA A 286 -20.49 7.03 24.64
C ALA A 286 -19.18 6.67 23.89
N ILE A 287 -19.28 6.35 22.58
CA ILE A 287 -18.13 6.03 21.75
C ILE A 287 -17.25 7.27 21.55
N LEU A 288 -17.86 8.42 21.27
CA LEU A 288 -17.16 9.70 21.15
C LEU A 288 -16.41 10.06 22.43
N ALA A 289 -17.05 9.91 23.59
CA ALA A 289 -16.40 10.12 24.87
C ALA A 289 -15.21 9.17 25.11
N ALA A 290 -15.36 7.88 24.75
CA ALA A 290 -14.28 6.90 24.87
C ALA A 290 -13.09 7.22 23.95
N LEU A 291 -13.34 7.73 22.74
CA LEU A 291 -12.31 8.21 21.81
C LEU A 291 -11.59 9.44 22.36
N ARG A 292 -12.31 10.46 22.80
CA ARG A 292 -11.74 11.66 23.42
C ARG A 292 -10.92 11.36 24.68
N GLY A 293 -11.37 10.37 25.45
CA GLY A 293 -10.67 9.88 26.64
C GLY A 293 -9.40 9.09 26.35
N GLY A 294 -9.11 8.75 25.08
CA GLY A 294 -7.93 7.97 24.68
C GLY A 294 -8.00 6.48 25.07
N TYR A 295 -9.19 5.94 25.34
CA TYR A 295 -9.36 4.52 25.70
C TYR A 295 -9.38 3.60 24.49
N VAL A 296 -9.49 4.14 23.28
CA VAL A 296 -9.65 3.40 22.03
C VAL A 296 -8.57 3.82 21.05
N ASN A 297 -7.85 2.87 20.46
CA ASN A 297 -6.98 3.13 19.32
C ASN A 297 -7.24 2.16 18.14
N VAL A 298 -8.13 1.16 18.34
CA VAL A 298 -8.74 0.40 17.25
C VAL A 298 -10.25 0.39 17.48
N LEU A 299 -11.03 0.87 16.50
CA LEU A 299 -12.49 0.93 16.59
C LEU A 299 -13.13 0.02 15.55
N ILE A 300 -14.09 -0.82 15.99
CA ILE A 300 -14.94 -1.63 15.13
C ILE A 300 -16.38 -1.15 15.31
N THR A 301 -16.98 -0.57 14.26
CA THR A 301 -18.30 0.07 14.33
C THR A 301 -19.07 -0.07 13.00
N ASP A 302 -20.23 0.55 12.88
CA ASP A 302 -21.01 0.65 11.64
C ASP A 302 -20.97 2.07 11.04
N ALA A 303 -21.30 2.18 9.75
CA ALA A 303 -21.17 3.44 9.01
C ALA A 303 -22.10 4.55 9.54
N ALA A 304 -23.31 4.24 10.01
CA ALA A 304 -24.22 5.23 10.57
C ALA A 304 -23.70 5.76 11.91
N THR A 305 -23.23 4.86 12.77
CA THR A 305 -22.59 5.21 14.05
C THR A 305 -21.32 6.02 13.81
N GLY A 306 -20.47 5.60 12.88
CA GLY A 306 -19.24 6.32 12.54
C GLY A 306 -19.48 7.74 12.02
N ARG A 307 -20.45 7.93 11.12
CA ARG A 307 -20.88 9.28 10.69
C ARG A 307 -21.44 10.10 11.85
N GLY A 308 -22.24 9.48 12.71
CA GLY A 308 -22.78 10.14 13.90
C GLY A 308 -21.69 10.65 14.84
N ILE A 309 -20.62 9.88 15.05
CA ILE A 309 -19.46 10.26 15.86
C ILE A 309 -18.75 11.46 15.25
N LEU A 310 -18.44 11.41 13.95
CA LEU A 310 -17.76 12.49 13.22
C LEU A 310 -18.58 13.78 13.25
N ASN A 311 -19.88 13.70 12.97
CA ASN A 311 -20.79 14.83 13.01
C ASN A 311 -20.89 15.45 14.42
N ALA A 312 -20.99 14.63 15.46
CA ALA A 312 -21.04 15.08 16.85
C ALA A 312 -19.72 15.74 17.32
N ASP A 313 -18.60 15.44 16.67
CA ASP A 313 -17.30 16.08 16.92
C ASP A 313 -16.97 17.20 15.90
N GLY A 314 -17.99 17.68 15.15
CA GLY A 314 -17.87 18.84 14.25
C GLY A 314 -17.31 18.54 12.86
N VAL A 315 -17.18 17.28 12.49
CA VAL A 315 -16.73 16.86 11.14
C VAL A 315 -17.96 16.66 10.24
N THR A 316 -18.36 17.71 9.53
CA THR A 316 -19.58 17.70 8.68
C THR A 316 -19.32 17.29 7.23
N ASP A 317 -18.08 17.28 6.77
CA ASP A 317 -17.69 17.00 5.38
C ASP A 317 -16.82 15.74 5.30
N ILE A 318 -17.48 14.58 5.40
CA ILE A 318 -16.85 13.27 5.42
C ILE A 318 -16.38 12.88 4.01
N ASP A 319 -17.10 13.28 2.97
CA ASP A 319 -16.87 12.86 1.58
C ASP A 319 -15.74 13.66 0.90
N GLN A 320 -15.54 14.93 1.28
CA GLN A 320 -14.46 15.75 0.75
C GLN A 320 -13.10 15.50 1.42
N ARG A 321 -13.05 14.84 2.59
CA ARG A 321 -11.81 14.60 3.35
C ARG A 321 -11.21 13.20 3.19
N SER A 322 -11.81 12.33 2.38
CA SER A 322 -11.33 10.95 2.16
C SER A 322 -9.95 10.85 1.48
N SER A 323 -9.38 11.96 1.03
CA SER A 323 -8.10 12.05 0.33
C SER A 323 -6.91 12.54 1.18
N GLN A 324 -7.06 12.74 2.49
CA GLN A 324 -5.91 13.12 3.34
C GLN A 324 -5.28 11.89 4.03
N ARG A 325 -4.01 11.63 3.75
CA ARG A 325 -3.22 10.52 4.31
C ARG A 325 -2.93 10.68 5.81
N LEU A 326 -2.80 9.54 6.51
CA LEU A 326 -2.48 9.41 7.94
C LEU A 326 -1.10 9.98 8.28
N ARG A 327 -1.02 10.76 9.37
CA ARG A 327 0.26 11.15 10.00
C ARG A 327 0.52 10.26 11.22
N PRO A 328 1.76 9.80 11.44
CA PRO A 328 2.18 9.36 12.77
C PRO A 328 2.50 10.60 13.61
N ASP A 329 1.91 10.66 14.81
CA ASP A 329 2.17 11.73 15.78
C ASP A 329 3.54 11.62 16.43
N ASN A 330 4.30 12.66 16.38
CA ASN A 330 4.94 13.41 17.46
C ASN A 330 6.06 14.31 16.92
N GLN A 331 5.69 15.49 16.44
CA GLN A 331 6.56 16.67 16.53
C GLN A 331 5.73 17.95 16.36
N ALA A 332 6.07 18.98 17.12
CA ALA A 332 5.44 20.31 17.09
C ALA A 332 5.37 20.87 15.66
N PRO A 333 4.32 21.64 15.30
CA PRO A 333 4.13 22.12 13.93
C PRO A 333 5.24 23.12 13.57
N LEU A 334 6.14 22.68 12.68
CA LEU A 334 6.95 23.58 11.87
C LEU A 334 6.04 24.18 10.79
N PRO A 335 6.27 25.42 10.34
CA PRO A 335 5.42 26.06 9.35
C PRO A 335 5.41 25.22 8.05
N SER A 336 4.28 24.60 7.79
CA SER A 336 4.01 23.85 6.57
C SER A 336 4.11 24.80 5.37
N SER A 337 4.72 24.33 4.28
CA SER A 337 4.61 25.00 3.00
C SER A 337 3.12 25.24 2.72
N THR A 338 2.76 26.45 2.36
CA THR A 338 1.38 26.93 2.20
C THR A 338 0.63 26.31 1.00
N ARG A 339 1.20 25.32 0.30
CA ARG A 339 0.58 24.68 -0.86
C ARG A 339 -0.26 23.47 -0.44
N THR A 340 -1.51 23.71 -0.08
CA THR A 340 -2.49 22.66 0.20
C THR A 340 -3.03 21.98 -1.07
N ARG A 341 -2.87 22.60 -2.24
CA ARG A 341 -3.30 22.10 -3.55
C ARG A 341 -2.36 22.62 -4.65
N VAL A 342 -1.86 21.71 -5.48
CA VAL A 342 -1.02 22.02 -6.64
C VAL A 342 -1.91 22.11 -7.88
N LYS A 343 -1.90 23.28 -8.57
CA LYS A 343 -2.62 23.46 -9.82
C LYS A 343 -1.95 22.65 -10.93
N LYS A 344 -2.76 21.94 -11.73
CA LYS A 344 -2.31 21.17 -12.89
C LYS A 344 -3.19 21.48 -14.10
N PHE A 345 -2.67 21.32 -15.29
CA PHE A 345 -3.46 21.36 -16.52
C PHE A 345 -4.23 20.05 -16.67
N LEU A 346 -5.48 20.05 -16.23
CA LEU A 346 -6.37 18.89 -16.22
C LEU A 346 -7.74 19.28 -16.76
N ASN A 347 -8.38 18.36 -17.50
CA ASN A 347 -9.82 18.39 -17.71
C ASN A 347 -10.46 17.50 -16.64
N ASP A 348 -10.52 16.18 -16.87
CA ASP A 348 -10.97 15.19 -15.91
C ASP A 348 -9.74 14.45 -15.32
N PRO A 349 -9.47 14.54 -14.02
CA PRO A 349 -8.33 13.86 -13.40
C PRO A 349 -8.28 12.35 -13.62
N ASP A 350 -9.45 11.70 -13.77
CA ASP A 350 -9.53 10.26 -13.99
C ASP A 350 -9.27 9.85 -15.44
N LYS A 351 -9.29 10.82 -16.38
CA LYS A 351 -9.01 10.62 -17.82
C LYS A 351 -7.67 11.18 -18.27
N ILE A 352 -6.85 11.66 -17.36
CA ILE A 352 -5.60 12.35 -17.72
C ILE A 352 -4.67 11.46 -18.55
N VAL A 353 -4.62 10.16 -18.28
CA VAL A 353 -3.74 9.24 -19.01
C VAL A 353 -4.24 9.04 -20.44
N GLU A 354 -5.54 8.85 -20.63
CA GLU A 354 -6.16 8.72 -21.95
C GLU A 354 -5.99 10.01 -22.78
N GLU A 355 -6.21 11.16 -22.17
CA GLU A 355 -6.03 12.47 -22.83
C GLU A 355 -4.56 12.73 -23.17
N MET A 356 -3.65 12.38 -22.27
CA MET A 356 -2.20 12.46 -22.50
C MET A 356 -1.79 11.57 -23.67
N LEU A 357 -2.22 10.30 -23.70
CA LEU A 357 -1.89 9.35 -24.75
C LEU A 357 -2.45 9.80 -26.12
N ASP A 358 -3.68 10.33 -26.17
CA ASP A 358 -4.23 10.93 -27.40
C ASP A 358 -3.36 12.11 -27.87
N GLY A 359 -2.92 12.97 -26.94
CA GLY A 359 -2.00 14.07 -27.22
C GLY A 359 -0.65 13.58 -27.77
N VAL A 360 -0.06 12.55 -27.16
CA VAL A 360 1.22 11.95 -27.58
C VAL A 360 1.12 11.37 -28.98
N VAL A 361 0.09 10.60 -29.29
CA VAL A 361 -0.12 10.01 -30.63
C VAL A 361 -0.26 11.10 -31.69
N ARG A 362 -0.98 12.19 -31.41
CA ARG A 362 -1.12 13.33 -32.33
C ARG A 362 0.20 14.08 -32.51
N ALA A 363 0.93 14.34 -31.45
CA ALA A 363 2.19 15.09 -31.47
C ALA A 363 3.31 14.31 -32.18
N HIS A 364 3.38 13.02 -31.94
CA HIS A 364 4.49 12.15 -32.35
C HIS A 364 4.11 11.14 -33.44
N ARG A 365 3.10 11.43 -34.25
CA ARG A 365 2.63 10.59 -35.38
C ARG A 365 3.73 10.20 -36.39
N LYS A 366 4.85 10.89 -36.39
CA LYS A 366 6.03 10.52 -37.20
C LYS A 366 6.68 9.23 -36.67
N TYR A 367 6.63 9.01 -35.36
CA TYR A 367 7.34 7.94 -34.69
C TYR A 367 6.41 6.80 -34.21
N LEU A 368 5.19 7.15 -33.78
CA LEU A 368 4.28 6.29 -33.06
C LEU A 368 3.00 6.00 -33.84
N SER A 369 2.53 4.76 -33.71
CA SER A 369 1.20 4.35 -34.15
C SER A 369 0.50 3.57 -33.00
N PRO A 370 -0.79 3.86 -32.71
CA PRO A 370 -1.54 3.06 -31.74
C PRO A 370 -1.84 1.68 -32.31
N ILE A 371 -1.79 0.66 -31.44
CA ILE A 371 -2.12 -0.71 -31.80
C ILE A 371 -3.63 -0.95 -31.60
N ASP A 372 -4.20 -0.30 -30.59
CA ASP A 372 -5.61 -0.43 -30.23
C ASP A 372 -6.27 0.95 -29.99
N LYS A 373 -7.59 0.94 -29.73
CA LYS A 373 -8.35 2.17 -29.49
C LYS A 373 -8.06 2.86 -28.15
N SER A 374 -7.43 2.15 -27.22
CA SER A 374 -7.11 2.69 -25.90
C SER A 374 -5.84 3.55 -25.90
N ASN A 375 -5.02 3.45 -26.96
CA ASN A 375 -3.67 4.01 -27.05
C ASN A 375 -2.71 3.53 -25.94
N ARG A 376 -3.07 2.46 -25.19
CA ARG A 376 -2.23 1.90 -24.12
C ARG A 376 -1.10 1.02 -24.65
N ALA A 377 -1.19 0.62 -25.91
CA ALA A 377 -0.19 -0.10 -26.66
C ALA A 377 0.19 0.69 -27.90
N LEU A 378 1.44 1.12 -27.99
CA LEU A 378 1.97 1.92 -29.09
C LEU A 378 3.14 1.18 -29.74
N VAL A 379 3.25 1.27 -31.07
CA VAL A 379 4.31 0.66 -31.88
C VAL A 379 5.04 1.71 -32.71
N ALA A 380 6.32 1.45 -32.98
CA ALA A 380 7.12 2.26 -33.90
C ALA A 380 6.49 2.23 -35.31
N ARG A 381 6.39 3.40 -35.93
CA ARG A 381 5.72 3.53 -37.23
C ARG A 381 6.39 2.72 -38.33
N ASP A 382 7.70 2.52 -38.22
CA ASP A 382 8.53 1.79 -39.20
C ASP A 382 8.72 0.31 -38.84
N GLY A 383 8.04 -0.19 -37.83
CA GLY A 383 8.07 -1.59 -37.42
C GLY A 383 6.88 -2.42 -37.90
N PRO A 384 6.92 -3.74 -37.72
CA PRO A 384 8.12 -4.53 -37.41
C PRO A 384 9.00 -4.75 -38.63
N ARG A 385 10.32 -4.92 -38.43
CA ARG A 385 11.24 -5.28 -39.52
C ARG A 385 11.44 -6.80 -39.58
N PRO A 386 11.26 -7.46 -40.74
CA PRO A 386 11.45 -8.90 -40.88
C PRO A 386 12.86 -9.35 -40.43
N GLY A 387 12.94 -10.40 -39.63
CA GLY A 387 14.17 -10.98 -39.12
C GLY A 387 14.85 -10.21 -37.98
N LYS A 388 14.24 -9.10 -37.51
CA LYS A 388 14.73 -8.31 -36.36
C LYS A 388 14.07 -8.81 -35.08
N VAL A 389 14.83 -8.87 -33.99
CA VAL A 389 14.28 -9.01 -32.64
C VAL A 389 13.53 -7.75 -32.28
N GLY A 390 12.27 -7.88 -31.87
CA GLY A 390 11.46 -6.77 -31.39
C GLY A 390 11.84 -6.39 -29.96
N LEU A 391 12.01 -5.09 -29.67
CA LEU A 391 12.18 -4.61 -28.29
C LEU A 391 10.88 -4.01 -27.80
N VAL A 392 10.32 -4.56 -26.71
CA VAL A 392 9.13 -4.05 -26.02
C VAL A 392 9.55 -3.56 -24.63
N ILE A 393 9.18 -2.34 -24.31
CA ILE A 393 9.36 -1.71 -23.02
C ILE A 393 8.01 -1.31 -22.45
N GLY A 394 7.95 -0.94 -21.16
CA GLY A 394 6.70 -0.44 -20.57
C GLY A 394 6.81 -0.15 -19.10
N GLY A 395 5.71 0.37 -18.57
CA GLY A 395 5.57 0.77 -17.18
C GLY A 395 4.39 1.73 -16.99
N GLY A 396 4.29 2.34 -15.82
CA GLY A 396 3.24 3.30 -15.48
C GLY A 396 3.41 4.64 -16.21
N SER A 397 2.33 5.39 -16.34
CA SER A 397 2.37 6.83 -16.68
C SER A 397 2.91 7.63 -15.50
N GLY A 398 3.34 8.88 -15.74
CA GLY A 398 3.92 9.79 -14.75
C GLY A 398 5.43 9.86 -14.80
N HIS A 399 6.05 9.13 -15.75
CA HIS A 399 7.49 9.08 -15.96
C HIS A 399 7.93 9.76 -17.26
N GLU A 400 7.02 10.43 -17.95
CA GLU A 400 7.25 11.00 -19.26
C GLU A 400 8.54 11.85 -19.32
N PRO A 401 9.35 11.70 -20.38
CA PRO A 401 9.14 10.95 -21.61
C PRO A 401 9.36 9.42 -21.52
N GLY A 402 9.85 8.89 -20.38
CA GLY A 402 9.87 7.45 -20.16
C GLY A 402 8.43 6.91 -20.03
N PHE A 403 8.03 5.92 -20.69
CA PHE A 403 8.72 4.98 -21.59
C PHE A 403 8.40 5.28 -23.07
N LEU A 404 7.27 5.96 -23.31
CA LEU A 404 6.67 6.19 -24.63
C LEU A 404 7.57 7.00 -25.57
N GLY A 405 8.37 7.93 -25.03
CA GLY A 405 9.29 8.76 -25.82
C GLY A 405 10.47 7.98 -26.43
N TYR A 406 10.70 6.75 -26.01
CA TYR A 406 11.81 5.90 -26.48
C TYR A 406 11.43 4.96 -27.62
N VAL A 407 10.18 5.05 -28.15
CA VAL A 407 9.76 4.23 -29.28
C VAL A 407 10.18 4.88 -30.59
N GLY A 408 10.90 4.14 -31.43
CA GLY A 408 11.37 4.57 -32.73
C GLY A 408 12.60 3.80 -33.22
N LYS A 409 13.11 4.18 -34.37
CA LYS A 409 14.24 3.50 -35.02
C LYS A 409 15.49 3.47 -34.12
N GLY A 410 16.13 2.32 -33.99
CA GLY A 410 17.35 2.16 -33.22
C GLY A 410 17.17 2.16 -31.71
N LEU A 411 15.89 2.14 -31.22
CA LEU A 411 15.54 2.04 -29.82
C LEU A 411 14.35 1.06 -29.64
N ALA A 412 13.32 1.36 -28.88
CA ALA A 412 12.20 0.44 -28.67
C ALA A 412 11.27 0.33 -29.90
N ASP A 413 10.78 -0.88 -30.17
CA ASP A 413 9.80 -1.13 -31.24
C ASP A 413 8.36 -0.93 -30.77
N ALA A 414 8.07 -1.23 -29.49
CA ALA A 414 6.74 -0.98 -28.93
C ALA A 414 6.82 -0.68 -27.42
N VAL A 415 5.75 -0.06 -26.92
CA VAL A 415 5.62 0.30 -25.50
C VAL A 415 4.20 0.04 -25.02
N SER A 416 4.07 -0.53 -23.83
CA SER A 416 2.81 -0.66 -23.11
C SER A 416 2.77 0.28 -21.92
N ILE A 417 1.67 1.06 -21.78
CA ILE A 417 1.54 2.16 -20.80
C ILE A 417 0.40 1.86 -19.82
N GLY A 418 0.74 1.84 -18.53
CA GLY A 418 -0.19 1.69 -17.42
C GLY A 418 -0.83 3.00 -16.95
N ASN A 419 -1.57 2.93 -15.87
CA ASN A 419 -2.06 4.11 -15.17
C ASN A 419 -0.90 4.81 -14.43
N ILE A 420 -1.19 5.98 -13.81
CA ILE A 420 -0.15 6.72 -13.08
C ILE A 420 0.46 5.80 -12.02
N PHE A 421 1.79 5.60 -12.12
CA PHE A 421 2.60 4.78 -11.21
C PHE A 421 2.09 3.32 -11.05
N SER A 422 1.42 2.81 -12.08
CA SER A 422 0.85 1.45 -12.08
C SER A 422 1.20 0.72 -13.36
N SER A 423 1.53 -0.55 -13.24
CA SER A 423 1.90 -1.43 -14.34
C SER A 423 0.81 -1.56 -15.41
N PRO A 424 1.17 -1.65 -16.71
CA PRO A 424 0.21 -1.93 -17.77
C PRO A 424 -0.37 -3.35 -17.62
N PRO A 425 -1.64 -3.56 -18.01
CA PRO A 425 -2.23 -4.91 -18.02
C PRO A 425 -1.55 -5.85 -19.04
N PRO A 426 -1.65 -7.19 -18.87
CA PRO A 426 -0.99 -8.16 -19.76
C PRO A 426 -1.40 -8.08 -21.22
N LEU A 427 -2.67 -7.80 -21.52
CA LEU A 427 -3.18 -7.80 -22.88
C LEU A 427 -2.58 -6.70 -23.77
N PRO A 428 -2.48 -5.43 -23.38
CA PRO A 428 -1.70 -4.42 -24.10
C PRO A 428 -0.23 -4.79 -24.29
N ILE A 429 0.42 -5.46 -23.33
CA ILE A 429 1.80 -5.93 -23.46
C ILE A 429 1.89 -7.01 -24.55
N LEU A 430 0.96 -7.97 -24.57
CA LEU A 430 0.86 -8.97 -25.61
C LEU A 430 0.69 -8.34 -27.00
N HIS A 431 -0.20 -7.37 -27.13
CA HIS A 431 -0.38 -6.63 -28.39
C HIS A 431 0.90 -5.95 -28.85
N CYS A 432 1.69 -5.40 -27.91
CA CYS A 432 3.02 -4.85 -28.21
C CYS A 432 3.97 -5.94 -28.73
N ALA A 433 4.01 -7.10 -28.09
CA ALA A 433 4.86 -8.22 -28.52
C ALA A 433 4.50 -8.69 -29.93
N GLN A 434 3.21 -8.84 -30.23
CA GLN A 434 2.71 -9.23 -31.53
C GLN A 434 3.06 -8.18 -32.61
N ALA A 435 2.88 -6.89 -32.31
CA ALA A 435 3.16 -5.80 -33.23
C ALA A 435 4.67 -5.56 -33.46
N ALA A 436 5.51 -5.85 -32.47
CA ALA A 436 6.96 -5.71 -32.56
C ALA A 436 7.65 -6.93 -33.17
N SER A 437 6.97 -8.08 -33.27
CA SER A 437 7.57 -9.34 -33.71
C SER A 437 7.89 -9.33 -35.20
N GLY A 438 9.19 -9.35 -35.53
CA GLY A 438 9.72 -9.52 -36.89
C GLY A 438 10.03 -10.97 -37.26
N GLY A 439 9.67 -11.94 -36.42
CA GLY A 439 9.93 -13.38 -36.62
C GLY A 439 11.23 -13.89 -35.95
N ALA A 440 12.06 -13.00 -35.37
CA ALA A 440 13.28 -13.39 -34.63
C ALA A 440 13.08 -13.42 -33.10
N GLY A 441 11.85 -13.32 -32.62
CA GLY A 441 11.51 -13.23 -31.21
C GLY A 441 11.39 -11.78 -30.71
N VAL A 442 11.06 -11.63 -29.43
CA VAL A 442 10.88 -10.35 -28.77
C VAL A 442 11.63 -10.31 -27.42
N LEU A 443 12.32 -9.19 -27.17
CA LEU A 443 12.97 -8.90 -25.90
C LEU A 443 12.08 -7.94 -25.10
N PHE A 444 11.68 -8.35 -23.88
CA PHE A 444 11.03 -7.49 -22.89
C PHE A 444 12.08 -6.87 -21.98
N VAL A 445 12.04 -5.52 -21.83
CA VAL A 445 12.92 -4.80 -20.90
C VAL A 445 12.09 -3.79 -20.12
N TYR A 446 12.04 -3.93 -18.79
CA TYR A 446 11.19 -3.09 -17.92
C TYR A 446 11.75 -3.04 -16.49
N GLY A 447 11.26 -2.08 -15.69
CA GLY A 447 11.68 -1.90 -14.31
C GLY A 447 11.28 -3.07 -13.40
N ASN A 448 12.13 -3.45 -12.48
CA ASN A 448 11.87 -4.53 -11.51
C ASN A 448 10.87 -4.06 -10.43
N TYR A 449 9.58 -4.09 -10.76
CA TYR A 449 8.47 -3.84 -9.85
C TYR A 449 7.50 -5.02 -9.90
N ALA A 450 7.00 -5.45 -8.75
CA ALA A 450 6.19 -6.67 -8.63
C ALA A 450 4.99 -6.72 -9.61
N GLY A 451 4.32 -5.58 -9.83
CA GLY A 451 3.21 -5.49 -10.77
C GLY A 451 3.66 -5.66 -12.22
N ASP A 452 4.78 -5.01 -12.62
CA ASP A 452 5.34 -5.15 -13.97
C ASP A 452 5.82 -6.58 -14.20
N VAL A 453 6.55 -7.16 -13.25
CA VAL A 453 7.02 -8.55 -13.34
C VAL A 453 5.85 -9.50 -13.60
N MET A 454 4.81 -9.44 -12.76
CA MET A 454 3.64 -10.31 -12.91
C MET A 454 2.94 -10.12 -14.27
N ASN A 455 2.73 -8.88 -14.71
CA ASN A 455 1.98 -8.61 -15.93
C ASN A 455 2.78 -8.90 -17.21
N PHE A 456 4.09 -8.63 -17.22
CA PHE A 456 4.96 -8.96 -18.34
C PHE A 456 5.24 -10.45 -18.45
N GLU A 457 5.42 -11.18 -17.32
CA GLU A 457 5.53 -12.65 -17.33
C GLU A 457 4.28 -13.30 -17.92
N MET A 458 3.10 -12.85 -17.50
CA MET A 458 1.84 -13.34 -18.04
C MET A 458 1.72 -13.05 -19.56
N ALA A 459 2.12 -11.87 -19.99
CA ALA A 459 2.14 -11.52 -21.42
C ALA A 459 3.18 -12.34 -22.21
N ALA A 460 4.33 -12.68 -21.59
CA ALA A 460 5.34 -13.55 -22.19
C ALA A 460 4.79 -14.95 -22.43
N GLU A 461 4.15 -15.57 -21.43
CA GLU A 461 3.49 -16.89 -21.58
C GLU A 461 2.44 -16.88 -22.69
N MET A 462 1.62 -15.81 -22.78
CA MET A 462 0.63 -15.66 -23.84
C MET A 462 1.29 -15.52 -25.22
N ALA A 463 2.37 -14.77 -25.35
CA ALA A 463 3.12 -14.57 -26.59
C ALA A 463 3.82 -15.86 -27.04
N GLU A 464 4.43 -16.60 -26.12
CA GLU A 464 5.06 -17.90 -26.40
C GLU A 464 4.02 -18.95 -26.86
N SER A 465 2.83 -18.95 -26.23
CA SER A 465 1.71 -19.78 -26.68
C SER A 465 1.24 -19.44 -28.10
N ALA A 466 1.43 -18.19 -28.53
CA ALA A 466 1.18 -17.72 -29.90
C ALA A 466 2.38 -17.95 -30.85
N GLY A 467 3.45 -18.62 -30.41
CA GLY A 467 4.63 -18.96 -31.21
C GLY A 467 5.66 -17.82 -31.34
N ILE A 468 5.63 -16.82 -30.46
CA ILE A 468 6.60 -15.72 -30.41
C ILE A 468 7.60 -16.00 -29.28
N PRO A 469 8.87 -16.33 -29.56
CA PRO A 469 9.88 -16.52 -28.53
C PRO A 469 10.12 -15.23 -27.75
N ILE A 470 10.10 -15.29 -26.40
CA ILE A 470 10.32 -14.16 -25.52
C ILE A 470 11.61 -14.36 -24.71
N ARG A 471 12.32 -13.25 -24.48
CA ARG A 471 13.34 -13.11 -23.42
C ARG A 471 13.03 -11.87 -22.61
N THR A 472 13.37 -11.91 -21.32
CA THR A 472 13.07 -10.82 -20.39
C THR A 472 14.33 -10.37 -19.65
N VAL A 473 14.52 -9.05 -19.56
CA VAL A 473 15.53 -8.42 -18.70
C VAL A 473 14.85 -7.43 -17.78
N LEU A 474 14.94 -7.68 -16.48
CA LEU A 474 14.55 -6.73 -15.45
C LEU A 474 15.67 -5.73 -15.23
N THR A 475 15.33 -4.45 -15.16
CA THR A 475 16.32 -3.41 -14.85
C THR A 475 16.40 -3.21 -13.34
N THR A 476 17.64 -3.10 -12.82
CA THR A 476 17.95 -3.11 -11.38
C THR A 476 19.04 -2.08 -11.04
N ASP A 477 18.96 -0.91 -11.65
CA ASP A 477 19.98 0.13 -11.58
C ASP A 477 19.97 0.96 -10.28
N ASP A 478 18.90 0.93 -9.47
CA ASP A 478 18.81 1.66 -8.19
C ASP A 478 19.64 0.98 -7.09
N ILE A 479 20.89 1.44 -6.93
CA ILE A 479 21.83 0.85 -5.96
C ILE A 479 21.48 1.12 -4.49
N THR A 480 20.45 1.93 -4.24
CA THR A 480 20.01 2.28 -2.87
C THR A 480 18.84 1.45 -2.39
N SER A 481 18.13 0.78 -3.29
CA SER A 481 16.90 0.04 -2.96
C SER A 481 17.14 -1.36 -2.38
N SER A 482 18.31 -1.97 -2.66
CA SER A 482 18.74 -3.23 -2.06
C SER A 482 20.28 -3.33 -2.10
N PRO A 483 20.94 -4.06 -1.19
CA PRO A 483 22.39 -4.20 -1.16
C PRO A 483 22.93 -4.96 -2.38
N LEU A 484 24.26 -4.95 -2.55
CA LEU A 484 24.91 -5.58 -3.70
C LEU A 484 24.68 -7.10 -3.74
N GLU A 485 24.61 -7.74 -2.59
CA GLU A 485 24.35 -9.19 -2.43
C GLU A 485 22.93 -9.59 -2.88
N ASP A 486 21.98 -8.64 -2.88
CA ASP A 486 20.61 -8.79 -3.37
C ASP A 486 20.31 -7.81 -4.51
N ARG A 487 21.17 -7.82 -5.52
CA ARG A 487 21.04 -6.92 -6.67
C ARG A 487 19.76 -7.18 -7.47
N ASP A 488 19.34 -8.43 -7.55
CA ASP A 488 18.12 -8.82 -8.27
C ASP A 488 16.85 -8.28 -7.59
N GLY A 489 16.91 -7.91 -6.30
CA GLY A 489 15.84 -7.24 -5.56
C GLY A 489 15.76 -5.73 -5.79
N ARG A 490 16.69 -5.12 -6.54
CA ARG A 490 16.74 -3.67 -6.79
C ARG A 490 15.66 -3.22 -7.76
N ARG A 491 15.26 -1.95 -7.61
CA ARG A 491 14.32 -1.28 -8.51
C ARG A 491 15.01 -0.85 -9.80
N GLY A 492 14.24 -0.78 -10.90
CA GLY A 492 14.64 -0.11 -12.14
C GLY A 492 14.17 1.35 -12.14
N VAL A 493 15.09 2.30 -12.28
CA VAL A 493 14.80 3.74 -12.23
C VAL A 493 15.37 4.46 -13.46
N ALA A 494 15.94 5.65 -13.35
CA ALA A 494 16.36 6.46 -14.51
C ALA A 494 17.48 5.83 -15.37
N GLY A 495 18.30 4.92 -14.84
CA GLY A 495 19.29 4.15 -15.60
C GLY A 495 18.69 3.26 -16.69
N ASN A 496 17.36 2.99 -16.64
CA ASN A 496 16.59 2.39 -17.72
C ASN A 496 16.91 3.02 -19.08
N PHE A 497 17.17 4.33 -19.12
CA PHE A 497 17.53 5.07 -20.31
C PHE A 497 18.71 4.42 -21.05
N PHE A 498 19.79 4.09 -20.35
CA PHE A 498 20.96 3.45 -20.92
C PHE A 498 20.64 2.01 -21.36
N ILE A 499 19.96 1.26 -20.50
CA ILE A 499 19.66 -0.15 -20.72
C ILE A 499 18.77 -0.31 -21.95
N PHE A 500 17.73 0.53 -22.09
CA PHE A 500 16.87 0.55 -23.28
C PHE A 500 17.66 0.93 -24.54
N LYS A 501 18.58 1.91 -24.44
CA LYS A 501 19.41 2.32 -25.58
C LYS A 501 20.32 1.18 -26.07
N ILE A 502 20.94 0.45 -25.17
CA ILE A 502 21.80 -0.70 -25.51
C ILE A 502 20.96 -1.84 -26.10
N ALA A 503 19.83 -2.17 -25.48
CA ALA A 503 18.90 -3.20 -25.96
C ALA A 503 18.39 -2.89 -27.38
N GLY A 504 17.93 -1.62 -27.60
CA GLY A 504 17.45 -1.17 -28.88
C GLY A 504 18.51 -1.23 -29.98
N ALA A 505 19.73 -0.81 -29.66
CA ALA A 505 20.87 -0.88 -30.56
C ALA A 505 21.22 -2.31 -30.95
N ALA A 506 21.26 -3.23 -29.99
CA ALA A 506 21.53 -4.65 -30.21
C ALA A 506 20.48 -5.27 -31.15
N CYS A 507 19.19 -5.02 -30.86
CA CYS A 507 18.08 -5.46 -31.72
C CYS A 507 18.16 -4.83 -33.12
N ASP A 508 18.49 -3.55 -33.23
CA ASP A 508 18.54 -2.81 -34.50
C ASP A 508 19.73 -3.26 -35.38
N ARG A 509 20.84 -3.68 -34.78
CA ARG A 509 21.98 -4.30 -35.46
C ARG A 509 21.71 -5.72 -35.95
N GLY A 510 20.55 -6.31 -35.61
CA GLY A 510 20.16 -7.66 -36.02
C GLY A 510 20.84 -8.77 -35.23
N LEU A 511 21.23 -8.53 -34.00
CA LEU A 511 21.75 -9.59 -33.14
C LEU A 511 20.65 -10.63 -32.83
N PRO A 512 21.00 -11.93 -32.71
CA PRO A 512 20.07 -12.96 -32.23
C PRO A 512 19.50 -12.64 -30.84
N LEU A 513 18.30 -13.16 -30.55
CA LEU A 513 17.56 -12.89 -29.31
C LEU A 513 18.39 -13.12 -28.03
N ASP A 514 19.10 -14.26 -27.97
CA ASP A 514 19.92 -14.59 -26.79
C ASP A 514 21.13 -13.64 -26.62
N LEU A 515 21.70 -13.10 -27.72
CA LEU A 515 22.75 -12.08 -27.66
C LEU A 515 22.19 -10.71 -27.30
N CYS A 516 20.99 -10.35 -27.77
CA CYS A 516 20.29 -9.13 -27.34
C CYS A 516 20.05 -9.17 -25.83
N GLU A 517 19.58 -10.31 -25.29
CA GLU A 517 19.41 -10.51 -23.87
C GLU A 517 20.74 -10.36 -23.11
N ALA A 518 21.77 -11.06 -23.54
CA ALA A 518 23.07 -11.09 -22.86
C ALA A 518 23.71 -9.69 -22.74
N VAL A 519 23.73 -8.90 -23.83
CA VAL A 519 24.29 -7.55 -23.80
C VAL A 519 23.41 -6.57 -23.02
N THR A 520 22.08 -6.76 -23.02
CA THR A 520 21.17 -5.97 -22.20
C THR A 520 21.36 -6.24 -20.72
N ARG A 521 21.53 -7.51 -20.31
CA ARG A 521 21.90 -7.87 -18.93
C ARG A 521 23.25 -7.28 -18.53
N LYS A 522 24.23 -7.30 -19.42
CA LYS A 522 25.53 -6.66 -19.21
C LYS A 522 25.37 -5.15 -18.97
N ALA A 523 24.60 -4.44 -19.79
CA ALA A 523 24.32 -3.03 -19.60
C ALA A 523 23.63 -2.76 -18.25
N ASN A 524 22.65 -3.59 -17.86
CA ASN A 524 22.01 -3.49 -16.56
C ASN A 524 23.01 -3.67 -15.40
N MET A 525 23.94 -4.63 -15.52
CA MET A 525 24.98 -4.87 -14.53
C MET A 525 26.00 -3.74 -14.41
N GLN A 526 26.17 -2.94 -15.45
CA GLN A 526 27.12 -1.82 -15.51
C GLN A 526 26.47 -0.46 -15.27
N THR A 527 25.17 -0.43 -14.91
CA THR A 527 24.42 0.81 -14.65
C THR A 527 24.13 0.97 -13.17
N TYR A 528 24.42 2.17 -12.64
CA TYR A 528 24.29 2.53 -11.22
C TYR A 528 23.57 3.86 -11.10
N THR A 529 22.47 3.90 -10.35
CA THR A 529 21.63 5.10 -10.17
C THR A 529 21.40 5.39 -8.70
N VAL A 530 21.42 6.67 -8.34
CA VAL A 530 20.97 7.19 -7.04
C VAL A 530 20.06 8.39 -7.26
N GLY A 531 18.88 8.35 -6.67
CA GLY A 531 17.91 9.46 -6.66
C GLY A 531 18.00 10.31 -5.41
N VAL A 532 17.72 11.62 -5.54
CA VAL A 532 17.59 12.57 -4.41
C VAL A 532 16.34 13.39 -4.61
N ALA A 533 15.43 13.36 -3.63
CA ALA A 533 14.21 14.16 -3.64
C ALA A 533 14.32 15.38 -2.73
N LEU A 534 13.78 16.50 -3.20
CA LEU A 534 13.66 17.78 -2.50
C LEU A 534 12.21 18.05 -2.07
N GLU A 535 11.24 17.74 -2.95
CA GLU A 535 9.80 17.84 -2.69
C GLU A 535 9.06 16.65 -3.29
N ALA A 536 7.89 16.34 -2.74
CA ALA A 536 7.03 15.26 -3.24
C ALA A 536 6.35 15.62 -4.56
N CYS A 537 6.07 14.62 -5.41
CA CYS A 537 5.18 14.81 -6.55
C CYS A 537 3.71 14.92 -6.12
N SER A 538 2.91 15.55 -6.96
CA SER A 538 1.47 15.73 -6.72
C SER A 538 0.66 14.84 -7.67
N MET A 539 -0.15 13.96 -7.09
CA MET A 539 -1.03 13.08 -7.87
C MET A 539 -2.12 13.89 -8.57
N PRO A 540 -2.36 13.70 -9.88
CA PRO A 540 -3.39 14.42 -10.61
C PRO A 540 -4.80 14.30 -10.02
N GLN A 541 -5.19 13.11 -9.55
CA GLN A 541 -6.51 12.84 -8.98
C GLN A 541 -6.75 13.62 -7.69
N THR A 542 -5.76 13.74 -6.84
CA THR A 542 -5.88 14.42 -5.54
C THR A 542 -5.37 15.84 -5.55
N GLN A 543 -4.50 16.20 -6.51
CA GLN A 543 -3.75 17.45 -6.59
C GLN A 543 -2.94 17.74 -5.30
N ARG A 544 -2.51 16.68 -4.61
CA ARG A 544 -1.77 16.73 -3.34
C ARG A 544 -0.48 15.92 -3.43
N PRO A 545 0.52 16.28 -2.62
CA PRO A 545 1.76 15.52 -2.51
C PRO A 545 1.50 14.04 -2.17
N ASN A 546 2.26 13.12 -2.76
CA ASN A 546 2.14 11.68 -2.54
C ASN A 546 2.93 11.19 -1.31
N PHE A 547 3.88 11.97 -0.80
CA PHE A 547 4.58 11.76 0.48
C PHE A 547 4.87 13.09 1.16
N GLU A 548 5.37 13.06 2.39
CA GLU A 548 5.75 14.27 3.14
C GLU A 548 7.27 14.34 3.29
N ILE A 549 7.83 15.51 3.00
CA ILE A 549 9.22 15.88 3.27
C ILE A 549 9.23 17.27 3.92
N GLY A 550 10.06 17.49 4.92
CA GLY A 550 10.15 18.78 5.60
C GLY A 550 10.69 19.87 4.66
N ALA A 551 10.35 21.14 4.93
CA ALA A 551 10.73 22.27 4.07
C ALA A 551 12.26 22.41 3.86
N ASP A 552 13.05 21.96 4.82
CA ASP A 552 14.51 22.01 4.80
C ASP A 552 15.13 20.61 4.75
N ASP A 553 14.36 19.57 4.40
CA ASP A 553 14.83 18.19 4.36
C ASP A 553 15.05 17.74 2.92
N ILE A 554 16.01 16.85 2.73
CA ILE A 554 16.26 16.12 1.49
C ILE A 554 16.26 14.62 1.77
N GLU A 555 15.96 13.81 0.75
CA GLU A 555 15.94 12.36 0.89
C GLU A 555 16.73 11.67 -0.21
N PHE A 556 17.77 10.91 0.19
CA PHE A 556 18.61 10.13 -0.71
C PHE A 556 18.05 8.72 -0.92
N GLY A 557 18.12 8.22 -2.14
CA GLY A 557 17.65 6.89 -2.52
C GLY A 557 16.15 6.85 -2.81
N MET A 558 15.55 8.00 -3.12
CA MET A 558 14.15 8.11 -3.50
C MET A 558 13.87 7.35 -4.81
N GLY A 559 12.80 6.52 -4.80
CA GLY A 559 12.30 5.86 -6.00
C GLY A 559 11.45 6.77 -6.88
N ILE A 560 11.16 6.32 -8.11
CA ILE A 560 10.43 7.11 -9.12
C ILE A 560 8.91 7.21 -8.86
N HIS A 561 8.36 6.44 -7.92
CA HIS A 561 6.95 6.56 -7.48
C HIS A 561 6.84 7.25 -6.11
N GLY A 562 7.96 7.74 -5.55
CA GLY A 562 8.01 8.28 -4.20
C GLY A 562 8.18 7.19 -3.12
N GLU A 563 8.78 6.05 -3.47
CA GLU A 563 9.18 5.04 -2.50
C GLU A 563 10.27 5.62 -1.58
N PRO A 564 10.18 5.36 -0.25
CA PRO A 564 11.10 5.93 0.72
C PRO A 564 12.55 5.70 0.36
N GLY A 565 13.38 6.72 0.55
CA GLY A 565 14.83 6.64 0.44
C GLY A 565 15.48 5.98 1.65
N VAL A 566 16.81 5.97 1.65
CA VAL A 566 17.62 5.35 2.72
C VAL A 566 18.11 6.34 3.76
N ILE A 567 18.20 7.63 3.42
CA ILE A 567 18.66 8.69 4.34
C ILE A 567 17.82 9.94 4.09
N ARG A 568 17.24 10.47 5.17
CA ARG A 568 16.61 11.80 5.20
C ARG A 568 17.42 12.69 6.12
N GLU A 569 17.79 13.86 5.64
CA GLU A 569 18.59 14.84 6.39
C GLU A 569 18.28 16.27 5.97
N LYS A 570 18.89 17.26 6.63
CA LYS A 570 18.74 18.68 6.28
C LYS A 570 19.41 19.00 4.95
N MET A 571 18.84 20.00 4.25
CA MET A 571 19.37 20.49 2.97
C MET A 571 20.83 20.87 3.12
N ILE A 572 21.65 20.36 2.21
CA ILE A 572 23.09 20.64 2.07
C ILE A 572 23.38 21.25 0.69
N SER A 573 24.58 21.66 0.43
CA SER A 573 24.96 22.22 -0.86
C SER A 573 24.85 21.20 -2.01
N ALA A 574 24.63 21.67 -3.23
CA ALA A 574 24.58 20.82 -4.42
C ALA A 574 25.86 19.99 -4.60
N ASP A 575 27.03 20.56 -4.28
CA ASP A 575 28.30 19.85 -4.36
C ASP A 575 28.37 18.71 -3.34
N GLU A 576 27.92 18.92 -2.10
CA GLU A 576 27.88 17.88 -1.07
C GLU A 576 26.85 16.78 -1.41
N ILE A 577 25.70 17.14 -2.01
CA ILE A 577 24.73 16.16 -2.51
C ILE A 577 25.39 15.26 -3.54
N VAL A 578 26.03 15.84 -4.56
CA VAL A 578 26.71 15.08 -5.61
C VAL A 578 27.85 14.26 -5.03
N ASP A 579 28.62 14.80 -4.08
CA ASP A 579 29.73 14.06 -3.45
C ASP A 579 29.22 12.77 -2.81
N ARG A 580 28.14 12.81 -2.05
CA ARG A 580 27.54 11.63 -1.40
C ARG A 580 26.96 10.63 -2.41
N VAL A 581 26.28 11.12 -3.45
CA VAL A 581 25.76 10.27 -4.53
C VAL A 581 26.92 9.58 -5.24
N MET A 582 27.96 10.33 -5.61
CA MET A 582 29.12 9.79 -6.32
C MET A 582 29.95 8.85 -5.44
N ASP A 583 30.06 9.10 -4.14
CA ASP A 583 30.75 8.18 -3.23
C ASP A 583 30.10 6.79 -3.23
N ARG A 584 28.76 6.72 -3.23
CA ARG A 584 28.02 5.45 -3.31
C ARG A 584 28.20 4.77 -4.65
N ILE A 585 28.00 5.51 -5.75
CA ILE A 585 28.15 4.97 -7.10
C ILE A 585 29.57 4.45 -7.33
N LEU A 586 30.58 5.24 -7.01
CA LEU A 586 31.96 4.88 -7.24
C LEU A 586 32.48 3.78 -6.32
N ALA A 587 31.94 3.67 -5.10
CA ALA A 587 32.28 2.56 -4.19
C ALA A 587 31.77 1.22 -4.72
N GLU A 588 30.60 1.17 -5.35
CA GLU A 588 30.04 -0.07 -5.91
C GLU A 588 30.61 -0.37 -7.31
N MET A 589 30.68 0.64 -8.18
CA MET A 589 31.23 0.51 -9.53
C MET A 589 32.72 0.12 -9.51
N ASN A 590 33.46 0.60 -8.52
CA ASN A 590 34.91 0.38 -8.34
C ASN A 590 35.74 0.54 -9.63
N PRO A 591 35.63 1.69 -10.34
CA PRO A 591 36.27 1.91 -11.62
C PRO A 591 37.77 2.06 -11.47
N VAL A 592 38.50 1.68 -12.51
CA VAL A 592 39.98 1.91 -12.61
C VAL A 592 40.28 3.21 -13.33
N GLU A 593 41.49 3.75 -13.14
CA GLU A 593 41.97 4.89 -13.93
C GLU A 593 41.95 4.55 -15.44
N GLY A 594 41.38 5.45 -16.24
CA GLY A 594 41.13 5.23 -17.66
C GLY A 594 39.81 4.57 -18.02
N SER A 595 38.98 4.18 -17.03
CA SER A 595 37.61 3.75 -17.29
C SER A 595 36.81 4.82 -18.04
N ARG A 596 35.90 4.39 -18.93
CA ARG A 596 34.99 5.26 -19.67
C ARG A 596 33.58 5.06 -19.15
N VAL A 597 32.80 6.15 -19.06
CA VAL A 597 31.44 6.11 -18.56
C VAL A 597 30.48 6.94 -19.40
N ALA A 598 29.22 6.55 -19.42
CA ALA A 598 28.08 7.40 -19.79
C ALA A 598 27.44 7.98 -18.53
N VAL A 599 27.05 9.26 -18.57
CA VAL A 599 26.46 9.98 -17.45
C VAL A 599 25.07 10.49 -17.80
N LEU A 600 24.10 10.25 -16.95
CA LEU A 600 22.76 10.84 -17.01
C LEU A 600 22.49 11.65 -15.74
N VAL A 601 22.20 12.94 -15.87
CA VAL A 601 21.66 13.78 -14.79
C VAL A 601 20.20 14.06 -15.13
N ASN A 602 19.31 13.36 -14.45
CA ASN A 602 17.91 13.30 -14.76
C ASN A 602 17.06 14.08 -13.74
N SER A 603 16.18 14.96 -14.23
CA SER A 603 15.16 15.63 -13.40
C SER A 603 14.04 14.67 -13.03
N PHE A 604 13.55 14.74 -11.82
CA PHE A 604 12.31 14.04 -11.43
C PHE A 604 11.03 14.75 -11.93
N GLY A 605 11.16 15.91 -12.58
CA GLY A 605 10.06 16.61 -13.25
C GLY A 605 10.00 18.12 -12.94
N ALA A 606 10.17 18.54 -11.70
CA ALA A 606 10.13 19.94 -11.32
C ALA A 606 11.51 20.63 -11.26
N THR A 607 12.61 19.90 -11.29
CA THR A 607 13.96 20.46 -11.20
C THR A 607 14.38 21.07 -12.54
N PRO A 608 14.68 22.39 -12.61
CA PRO A 608 15.02 23.07 -13.85
C PRO A 608 16.43 22.72 -14.35
N MET A 609 16.65 22.91 -15.66
CA MET A 609 17.94 22.63 -16.32
C MET A 609 19.14 23.33 -15.68
N MET A 610 18.95 24.54 -15.13
CA MET A 610 20.00 25.30 -14.43
C MET A 610 20.58 24.48 -13.28
N GLU A 611 19.73 23.88 -12.44
CA GLU A 611 20.16 23.09 -11.29
C GLU A 611 20.80 21.76 -11.72
N LEU A 612 20.29 21.11 -12.77
CA LEU A 612 20.90 19.90 -13.32
C LEU A 612 22.32 20.15 -13.84
N TYR A 613 22.58 21.30 -14.45
CA TYR A 613 23.95 21.67 -14.86
C TYR A 613 24.86 21.94 -13.65
N VAL A 614 24.34 22.48 -12.55
CA VAL A 614 25.12 22.63 -11.29
C VAL A 614 25.53 21.26 -10.77
N LEU A 615 24.60 20.28 -10.78
CA LEU A 615 24.93 18.89 -10.39
C LEU A 615 25.95 18.26 -11.34
N PHE A 616 25.74 18.35 -12.66
CA PHE A 616 26.65 17.76 -13.66
C PHE A 616 28.08 18.30 -13.55
N ARG A 617 28.23 19.60 -13.31
CA ARG A 617 29.55 20.21 -13.09
C ARG A 617 30.34 19.46 -12.01
N ARG A 618 29.68 19.12 -10.90
CA ARG A 618 30.35 18.42 -9.79
C ARG A 618 30.57 16.94 -10.11
N VAL A 619 29.65 16.28 -10.82
CA VAL A 619 29.83 14.90 -11.31
C VAL A 619 31.09 14.80 -12.18
N GLU A 620 31.23 15.71 -13.13
CA GLU A 620 32.42 15.78 -14.02
C GLU A 620 33.71 15.94 -13.22
N GLN A 621 33.76 16.89 -12.28
CA GLN A 621 34.94 17.10 -11.42
C GLN A 621 35.32 15.83 -10.63
N ARG A 622 34.33 15.09 -10.12
CA ARG A 622 34.54 13.85 -9.35
C ARG A 622 35.11 12.72 -10.21
N LEU A 623 34.62 12.58 -11.45
CA LEU A 623 35.10 11.59 -12.41
C LEU A 623 36.49 11.94 -12.92
N SER A 624 36.71 13.18 -13.34
CA SER A 624 38.00 13.68 -13.84
C SER A 624 39.10 13.57 -12.79
N ALA A 625 38.84 13.86 -11.52
CA ALA A 625 39.79 13.71 -10.41
C ALA A 625 40.26 12.27 -10.18
N ARG A 626 39.55 11.27 -10.73
CA ARG A 626 39.91 9.84 -10.69
C ARG A 626 40.43 9.30 -12.02
N GLY A 627 40.64 10.15 -13.01
CA GLY A 627 41.09 9.75 -14.34
C GLY A 627 40.01 8.97 -15.12
N ILE A 628 38.72 9.12 -14.80
CA ILE A 628 37.58 8.48 -15.49
C ILE A 628 37.08 9.41 -16.58
N ALA A 629 37.02 8.93 -17.81
CA ALA A 629 36.58 9.71 -18.97
C ALA A 629 35.04 9.60 -19.18
N ILE A 630 34.38 10.74 -19.37
CA ILE A 630 33.00 10.78 -19.79
C ILE A 630 32.93 10.66 -21.31
N GLU A 631 32.45 9.52 -21.81
CA GLU A 631 32.28 9.23 -23.24
C GLU A 631 31.05 9.95 -23.82
N ALA A 632 29.97 9.97 -23.06
CA ALA A 632 28.71 10.62 -23.43
C ALA A 632 27.93 11.08 -22.19
N ASN A 633 27.14 12.14 -22.32
CA ASN A 633 26.28 12.60 -21.24
C ASN A 633 24.92 13.06 -21.72
N TRP A 634 23.92 12.93 -20.83
CA TRP A 634 22.57 13.44 -21.02
C TRP A 634 22.13 14.18 -19.77
N ILE A 635 21.53 15.37 -19.93
CA ILE A 635 21.11 16.23 -18.85
C ILE A 635 19.71 16.73 -19.19
N GLY A 636 18.71 16.43 -18.36
CA GLY A 636 17.34 16.81 -18.66
C GLY A 636 16.28 15.91 -18.04
N HIS A 637 15.12 15.82 -18.70
CA HIS A 637 14.00 14.97 -18.33
C HIS A 637 14.03 13.70 -19.17
N TYR A 638 14.30 12.57 -18.54
CA TYR A 638 14.39 11.26 -19.23
C TYR A 638 13.52 10.20 -18.54
N CYS A 639 13.45 10.21 -17.21
CA CYS A 639 12.57 9.37 -16.41
C CYS A 639 12.10 10.19 -15.22
N THR A 640 10.89 10.75 -15.30
CA THR A 640 10.38 11.66 -14.28
C THR A 640 9.54 10.95 -13.22
N SER A 641 9.06 11.69 -12.25
CA SER A 641 8.11 11.29 -11.23
C SER A 641 7.05 12.40 -11.10
N LEU A 642 6.27 12.59 -12.17
CA LEU A 642 5.32 13.70 -12.32
C LEU A 642 6.04 15.06 -12.13
N ASP A 643 5.66 15.82 -11.10
CA ASP A 643 6.20 17.12 -10.69
C ASP A 643 7.05 17.04 -9.43
N MET A 644 7.71 15.92 -9.16
CA MET A 644 8.64 15.79 -8.03
C MET A 644 9.83 16.74 -8.21
N ALA A 645 10.16 17.54 -7.19
CA ALA A 645 11.42 18.25 -7.16
C ALA A 645 12.53 17.32 -6.67
N GLY A 646 13.59 17.24 -7.44
CA GLY A 646 14.71 16.32 -7.21
C GLY A 646 15.37 15.90 -8.50
N ALA A 647 16.40 15.10 -8.37
CA ALA A 647 17.16 14.60 -9.50
C ALA A 647 17.75 13.22 -9.21
N SER A 648 18.09 12.48 -10.26
CA SER A 648 18.91 11.28 -10.14
C SER A 648 20.19 11.40 -10.98
N ILE A 649 21.24 10.74 -10.53
CA ILE A 649 22.49 10.59 -11.26
C ILE A 649 22.61 9.10 -11.58
N SER A 650 22.72 8.79 -12.87
CA SER A 650 22.99 7.44 -13.36
C SER A 650 24.32 7.42 -14.09
N ILE A 651 25.13 6.40 -13.82
CA ILE A 651 26.41 6.17 -14.49
C ILE A 651 26.40 4.74 -15.04
N MET A 652 26.74 4.60 -16.32
CA MET A 652 27.00 3.30 -16.94
C MET A 652 28.48 3.20 -17.28
N GLU A 653 29.16 2.16 -16.73
CA GLU A 653 30.54 1.85 -17.14
C GLU A 653 30.57 1.22 -18.53
N LEU A 654 31.50 1.67 -19.36
CA LEU A 654 31.53 1.34 -20.77
C LEU A 654 32.81 0.55 -21.13
N ASP A 655 32.60 -0.63 -21.70
CA ASP A 655 33.62 -1.29 -22.50
C ASP A 655 33.46 -0.95 -23.99
N GLN A 656 34.21 -1.61 -24.87
CA GLN A 656 34.15 -1.35 -26.30
C GLN A 656 32.78 -1.69 -26.89
N GLU A 657 32.17 -2.83 -26.52
CA GLU A 657 30.87 -3.29 -27.02
C GLU A 657 29.75 -2.32 -26.61
N LEU A 658 29.68 -1.97 -25.33
CA LEU A 658 28.68 -1.03 -24.82
C LEU A 658 28.85 0.37 -25.42
N THR A 659 30.12 0.81 -25.64
CA THR A 659 30.41 2.08 -26.33
C THR A 659 29.85 2.10 -27.76
N GLU A 660 30.11 1.05 -28.54
CA GLU A 660 29.63 0.93 -29.92
C GLU A 660 28.07 0.90 -29.99
N LEU A 661 27.43 0.22 -29.06
CA LEU A 661 25.96 0.17 -28.97
C LEU A 661 25.36 1.48 -28.47
N LEU A 662 26.02 2.17 -27.55
CA LEU A 662 25.58 3.47 -27.05
C LEU A 662 25.54 4.50 -28.17
N HIS A 663 26.56 4.52 -29.06
CA HIS A 663 26.67 5.42 -30.20
C HIS A 663 25.89 4.95 -31.44
N HIS A 664 25.26 3.76 -31.39
CA HIS A 664 24.42 3.30 -32.51
C HIS A 664 23.31 4.30 -32.82
N PRO A 665 23.10 4.67 -34.09
CA PRO A 665 22.07 5.67 -34.46
C PRO A 665 20.66 5.30 -33.96
N CYS A 666 19.92 6.31 -33.49
CA CYS A 666 18.52 6.17 -33.15
C CYS A 666 17.76 7.46 -33.43
N ASP A 667 16.46 7.36 -33.73
CA ASP A 667 15.57 8.51 -33.97
C ASP A 667 14.20 8.21 -33.35
N THR A 668 13.92 8.90 -32.23
CA THR A 668 12.67 8.79 -31.48
C THR A 668 12.12 10.19 -31.19
N ALA A 669 11.00 10.27 -30.48
CA ALA A 669 10.41 11.56 -30.10
C ALA A 669 11.31 12.41 -29.18
N VAL A 670 12.22 11.78 -28.41
CA VAL A 670 13.04 12.46 -27.38
C VAL A 670 14.54 12.23 -27.49
N LEU A 671 14.97 11.28 -28.31
CA LEU A 671 16.39 10.96 -28.47
C LEU A 671 16.73 10.77 -29.95
N THR A 672 17.70 11.55 -30.44
CA THR A 672 18.30 11.36 -31.76
C THR A 672 19.80 11.25 -31.62
N ILE A 673 20.37 10.12 -32.05
CA ILE A 673 21.80 9.88 -32.22
C ILE A 673 22.02 9.59 -33.70
N LYS A 674 22.92 10.36 -34.34
CA LYS A 674 23.18 10.30 -35.79
C LYS A 674 24.29 9.33 -36.13
#